data_8d3682785af0bf618e73a786b13a8cfd
#
_entry.id   8d3682785af0bf618e73a786b13a8cfd
#
_cell.length_a   1.000
_cell.length_b   1.000
_cell.length_c   1.000
_cell.angle_alpha   90.00
_cell.angle_beta   90.00
_cell.angle_gamma   90.00
#
_symmetry.space_group_name_H-M   'P 1'
#
loop_
_entity.id
_entity.type
_entity.pdbx_description
1 polymer ?
#
loop_
_entity_poly.entity_id
_entity_poly.type
_entity_poly.pdbx_seq_one_letter_code
_entity_poly.pdbx_strand_id
1 'polypeptide(L)'
;MSDRSESGCPGEFCREAGLSKCFLLNAAAVGFKESRRRSDRLKSKREEFDQTSTVTNGLVLELTHFMNDEGLAWSAIHTWLSTIMDVEVPCSVKALTSKVRRLQAARAKLLKASRHEALSHLICEEFSVPESKSESTAAVCGDNKTRSSSTGSDVNCSKMSDEVFTVGNVDAVGSDIEIEMVEMQGRLSASHDKVRNIGKKLRRRNEKINDLEEKVHVCDEERKVVEEELSGALESVERLQRKLNNVYCRTNYAKTKSASTTSSLSDLGAELGVSMQREKELSELVKDLSCQLELERTVGNARQHITSKVDGKYTTEVRQCCYELLGKNVGVWNVGPVIRSVLTLAGAEISEVPSAATLSQMLVELRQVSQLHVASSLANEQFTTGHCDGTSKQGVSYQGYQMATPDKVFSLGMVEMKSGTAQHVFDTFKQVLGDIEDVAATAGHANIASKLLANMKNTMSDRCIVQKSFNKLVEDYRKEILPDIIDGWEGFSEEERTSMSRINCFYCGMHYIVGLADSCTAALKVWEKAHFGEGVKVGAERLPGTWQGTGNTARLIYSTTKAFEKHGDEAAGCVADFHAFLSETNTPLPLDEYRGNRSYVVFHNGAGIYYLHNKMLHFLVDVSVRDNQLLRAVKEDLGETELIAGARALGILSKLVINPLWCLLEDPDVSVLEVGKYYTALSSKFDDWAKDASDLLDGSARPFPNAKVSTLCDVFTALVEPSEKYDAITLEILAYLCSTLASFSARLLVDHLPGGKYHSAPGLAVETASVRKTNAVSERDFAQLDRLLREKPNADTVALEGMILFNNNETASWLQSLSPAEQSNLIEVARQTAPSARQQFKDRRVAIQQHRLAELKRKQAEKEKKHQATIARKEQLTKEIEAYGLWTEETNIDEKLAAISSVTGQRAALRSQLQFRKFVLEQKASKELFFMSSAGRTLPVATLASNLRKLTRQRSEPGSDVASAVDDE
;
A
#
# COMPACT_ATOMS: atom_id res chain seq x y z
N MET A 1 1.71 10.88 26.53
CA MET A 1 2.16 11.80 27.58
C MET A 1 3.45 11.28 28.12
N SER A 2 4.37 12.14 28.36
CA SER A 2 5.75 12.02 28.83
C SER A 2 6.78 11.69 27.75
N ASP A 3 7.52 12.69 27.50
CA ASP A 3 8.96 12.80 27.21
C ASP A 3 9.60 11.68 26.38
N ARG A 4 9.64 11.89 25.10
CA ARG A 4 10.73 11.38 24.30
C ARG A 4 11.78 12.49 24.15
N SER A 5 12.82 12.31 24.93
CA SER A 5 14.05 13.05 24.88
C SER A 5 14.65 13.09 23.45
N GLU A 6 15.10 14.18 23.13
CA GLU A 6 15.69 14.74 21.93
C GLU A 6 16.79 13.86 21.35
N SER A 7 16.51 13.34 20.17
CA SER A 7 17.54 12.84 19.25
C SER A 7 18.44 14.00 18.85
N GLY A 8 19.74 13.77 18.84
CA GLY A 8 20.79 14.73 18.57
C GLY A 8 20.46 15.70 17.45
N CYS A 9 20.26 16.93 17.84
CA CYS A 9 19.86 18.01 16.97
C CYS A 9 21.09 18.58 16.26
N PRO A 10 20.95 19.10 15.04
CA PRO A 10 22.00 19.84 14.31
C PRO A 10 22.78 20.87 15.15
N GLY A 11 22.29 21.19 16.34
CA GLY A 11 22.86 22.13 17.25
C GLY A 11 24.16 21.73 17.97
N GLU A 12 24.38 20.48 18.29
CA GLU A 12 25.64 20.04 18.89
C GLU A 12 26.76 20.01 17.87
N PHE A 13 26.47 19.47 16.71
CA PHE A 13 27.38 19.53 15.56
C PHE A 13 27.69 20.96 15.16
N CYS A 14 26.70 21.86 15.24
CA CYS A 14 26.87 23.27 14.95
C CYS A 14 27.78 24.02 15.97
N ARG A 15 27.83 23.59 17.26
CA ARG A 15 28.79 24.12 18.24
C ARG A 15 30.22 23.71 17.93
N GLU A 16 30.42 22.46 17.57
CA GLU A 16 31.73 21.96 17.18
C GLU A 16 32.23 22.56 15.85
N ALA A 17 31.30 22.95 14.95
CA ALA A 17 31.59 23.55 13.66
C ALA A 17 31.67 25.09 13.66
N GLY A 18 31.52 25.77 14.80
CA GLY A 18 31.68 27.21 14.93
C GLY A 18 30.50 28.06 14.38
N LEU A 19 29.27 27.58 14.51
CA LEU A 19 28.06 28.26 14.02
C LEU A 19 27.61 29.42 14.87
N SER A 20 27.32 30.57 14.24
CA SER A 20 26.88 31.79 14.93
C SER A 20 25.35 31.88 15.08
N LYS A 21 24.89 32.58 16.15
CA LYS A 21 23.47 32.92 16.37
C LYS A 21 22.83 33.67 15.19
N CYS A 22 23.63 34.43 14.42
CA CYS A 22 23.21 35.18 13.25
C CYS A 22 22.72 34.31 12.12
N PHE A 23 23.22 33.07 12.04
CA PHE A 23 22.90 32.11 11.03
C PHE A 23 21.44 31.60 11.13
N LEU A 24 20.99 31.25 12.32
CA LEU A 24 19.60 30.77 12.55
C LEU A 24 18.57 31.91 12.39
N LEU A 25 18.97 33.14 12.60
CA LEU A 25 18.16 34.34 12.36
C LEU A 25 17.89 34.59 10.87
N ASN A 26 18.93 34.48 10.05
CA ASN A 26 18.80 34.66 8.62
C ASN A 26 18.06 33.53 7.94
N ALA A 27 18.12 32.30 8.46
CA ALA A 27 17.31 31.17 8.02
C ALA A 27 15.80 31.43 8.10
N ALA A 28 15.39 32.10 9.18
CA ALA A 28 14.00 32.48 9.39
C ALA A 28 13.54 33.64 8.45
N ALA A 29 14.50 34.48 7.99
CA ALA A 29 14.20 35.64 7.17
C ALA A 29 13.99 35.31 5.68
N VAL A 30 14.50 34.18 5.19
CA VAL A 30 14.46 33.80 3.76
C VAL A 30 13.24 32.98 3.38
N GLY A 31 12.18 33.03 4.18
CA GLY A 31 10.87 32.52 3.76
C GLY A 31 10.58 31.07 4.10
N PHE A 32 11.15 30.52 5.16
CA PHE A 32 10.69 29.29 5.76
C PHE A 32 9.28 29.48 6.34
N LYS A 33 8.27 28.96 5.71
CA LYS A 33 6.95 28.75 6.33
C LYS A 33 7.06 27.54 7.26
N GLU A 34 7.45 27.77 8.49
CA GLU A 34 7.55 26.74 9.51
C GLU A 34 6.27 26.58 10.32
N SER A 35 5.97 25.31 10.68
CA SER A 35 5.00 25.05 11.72
C SER A 35 5.47 25.71 13.06
N ARG A 36 4.53 26.15 13.91
CA ARG A 36 4.82 26.79 15.20
C ARG A 36 5.88 26.05 16.05
N ARG A 37 5.91 24.72 15.98
CA ARG A 37 6.89 23.86 16.66
C ARG A 37 8.33 24.02 16.16
N ARG A 38 8.53 24.31 14.87
CA ARG A 38 9.84 24.56 14.27
C ARG A 38 10.38 25.94 14.63
N SER A 39 9.51 26.95 14.61
CA SER A 39 9.84 28.30 15.07
C SER A 39 10.33 28.31 16.52
N ASP A 40 9.72 27.51 17.39
CA ASP A 40 10.10 27.44 18.80
C ASP A 40 11.45 26.72 19.01
N ARG A 41 11.75 25.68 18.21
CA ARG A 41 13.06 25.03 18.20
C ARG A 41 14.17 25.95 17.71
N LEU A 42 13.93 26.73 16.67
CA LEU A 42 14.88 27.73 16.16
C LEU A 42 15.12 28.85 17.17
N LYS A 43 14.07 29.27 17.90
CA LYS A 43 14.19 30.28 18.97
C LYS A 43 14.98 29.77 20.17
N SER A 44 14.73 28.55 20.63
CA SER A 44 15.43 27.90 21.75
C SER A 44 16.94 27.76 21.47
N LYS A 45 17.29 27.39 20.25
CA LYS A 45 18.71 27.26 19.84
C LYS A 45 19.41 28.56 19.54
N ARG A 46 18.65 29.63 19.28
CA ARG A 46 19.20 31.00 19.10
C ARG A 46 19.96 31.53 20.33
N GLU A 47 19.57 31.06 21.51
CA GLU A 47 20.15 31.48 22.78
C GLU A 47 21.48 30.78 23.12
N GLU A 48 21.79 29.68 22.43
CA GLU A 48 22.94 28.80 22.72
C GLU A 48 24.22 29.09 21.91
N PHE A 49 24.17 29.89 20.85
CA PHE A 49 25.34 30.10 19.95
C PHE A 49 26.03 31.45 20.12
N ASP A 50 27.35 31.44 20.32
CA ASP A 50 28.20 32.64 20.27
C ASP A 50 28.48 33.07 18.82
N GLN A 51 28.63 34.38 18.61
CA GLN A 51 28.92 34.98 17.30
C GLN A 51 30.36 34.64 16.86
N THR A 52 30.54 33.61 16.07
CA THR A 52 31.74 33.41 15.28
C THR A 52 31.50 33.77 13.83
N SER A 53 32.43 34.48 13.22
CA SER A 53 32.29 35.18 11.94
C SER A 53 32.67 34.36 10.71
N THR A 54 33.01 33.07 10.84
CA THR A 54 33.52 32.26 9.74
C THR A 54 32.56 31.16 9.31
N VAL A 55 32.27 31.10 8.02
CA VAL A 55 31.45 30.04 7.41
C VAL A 55 32.34 28.86 7.03
N THR A 56 32.19 27.73 7.71
CA THR A 56 33.00 26.53 7.47
C THR A 56 32.35 25.56 6.45
N ASN A 57 33.14 24.67 5.89
CA ASN A 57 32.64 23.58 5.02
C ASN A 57 31.63 22.69 5.73
N GLY A 58 31.81 22.43 7.02
CA GLY A 58 30.89 21.66 7.85
C GLY A 58 29.52 22.28 7.93
N LEU A 59 29.50 23.61 8.19
CA LEU A 59 28.29 24.39 8.22
C LEU A 59 27.51 24.33 6.91
N VAL A 60 28.20 24.51 5.78
CA VAL A 60 27.54 24.45 4.45
C VAL A 60 26.99 23.06 4.16
N LEU A 61 27.66 21.99 4.58
CA LEU A 61 27.20 20.62 4.43
C LEU A 61 25.95 20.35 5.26
N GLU A 62 25.92 20.79 6.52
CA GLU A 62 24.75 20.62 7.40
C GLU A 62 23.55 21.42 6.92
N LEU A 63 23.78 22.66 6.51
CA LEU A 63 22.77 23.49 5.89
C LEU A 63 22.16 22.85 4.64
N THR A 64 23.03 22.32 3.79
CA THR A 64 22.58 21.69 2.56
C THR A 64 21.78 20.42 2.86
N HIS A 65 22.16 19.68 3.88
CA HIS A 65 21.40 18.50 4.34
C HIS A 65 20.03 18.93 4.85
N PHE A 66 19.98 19.88 5.78
CA PHE A 66 18.76 20.41 6.35
C PHE A 66 17.80 20.97 5.27
N MET A 67 18.32 21.74 4.32
CA MET A 67 17.50 22.34 3.27
C MET A 67 17.05 21.35 2.20
N ASN A 68 17.80 20.27 1.96
CA ASN A 68 17.37 19.16 1.10
C ASN A 68 16.26 18.34 1.75
N ASP A 69 16.36 18.12 3.07
CA ASP A 69 15.33 17.41 3.83
C ASP A 69 14.00 18.19 3.83
N GLU A 70 14.09 19.53 3.82
CA GLU A 70 12.93 20.41 3.71
C GLU A 70 12.45 20.62 2.25
N GLY A 71 13.11 20.03 1.27
CA GLY A 71 12.71 20.10 -0.15
C GLY A 71 12.96 21.45 -0.82
N LEU A 72 13.86 22.29 -0.28
CA LEU A 72 14.14 23.62 -0.82
C LEU A 72 15.04 23.57 -2.06
N ALA A 73 14.77 24.49 -2.99
CA ALA A 73 15.53 24.58 -4.23
C ALA A 73 16.96 25.14 -3.99
N TRP A 74 17.92 24.73 -4.82
CA TRP A 74 19.30 25.22 -4.76
C TRP A 74 19.43 26.75 -4.92
N SER A 75 18.48 27.41 -5.55
CA SER A 75 18.39 28.86 -5.62
C SER A 75 18.18 29.49 -4.24
N ALA A 76 17.33 28.90 -3.40
CA ALA A 76 17.11 29.35 -2.04
C ALA A 76 18.36 29.15 -1.17
N ILE A 77 19.06 28.04 -1.33
CA ILE A 77 20.36 27.78 -0.68
C ILE A 77 21.39 28.81 -1.07
N HIS A 78 21.47 29.14 -2.35
CA HIS A 78 22.40 30.18 -2.86
C HIS A 78 22.09 31.53 -2.25
N THR A 79 20.85 32.01 -2.30
CA THR A 79 20.43 33.29 -1.72
C THR A 79 20.75 33.35 -0.24
N TRP A 80 20.54 32.26 0.45
CA TRP A 80 20.73 32.18 1.88
C TRP A 80 22.22 32.22 2.30
N LEU A 81 23.07 31.47 1.58
CA LEU A 81 24.52 31.56 1.77
C LEU A 81 25.04 32.93 1.44
N SER A 82 24.53 33.61 0.42
CA SER A 82 24.88 34.99 0.09
C SER A 82 24.54 35.96 1.22
N THR A 83 23.37 35.76 1.85
CA THR A 83 22.91 36.58 2.98
C THR A 83 23.79 36.41 4.22
N ILE A 84 24.24 35.16 4.49
CA ILE A 84 25.11 34.86 5.64
C ILE A 84 26.51 35.41 5.49
N MET A 85 27.05 35.30 4.27
CA MET A 85 28.42 35.70 4.00
C MET A 85 28.58 37.21 3.89
N ASP A 86 27.48 37.97 3.90
CA ASP A 86 27.43 39.43 3.71
C ASP A 86 28.26 39.92 2.49
N VAL A 87 28.42 39.07 1.52
CA VAL A 87 29.13 39.25 0.26
C VAL A 87 28.26 38.70 -0.85
N GLU A 88 28.14 39.40 -1.97
CA GLU A 88 27.59 38.76 -3.19
C GLU A 88 28.43 37.53 -3.46
N VAL A 89 27.80 36.33 -3.34
CA VAL A 89 28.46 35.06 -3.69
C VAL A 89 28.74 35.11 -5.19
N PRO A 90 29.97 35.31 -5.64
CA PRO A 90 30.29 35.58 -7.04
C PRO A 90 30.25 34.31 -7.87
N CYS A 91 29.30 33.40 -7.56
CA CYS A 91 29.16 32.17 -8.29
C CYS A 91 27.71 31.91 -8.63
N SER A 92 27.49 31.30 -9.79
CA SER A 92 26.16 30.84 -10.17
C SER A 92 25.69 29.70 -9.24
N VAL A 93 24.37 29.55 -9.09
CA VAL A 93 23.72 28.40 -8.38
C VAL A 93 24.32 27.06 -8.82
N LYS A 94 24.70 26.93 -10.10
CA LYS A 94 25.34 25.74 -10.66
C LYS A 94 26.75 25.51 -10.10
N ALA A 95 27.54 26.58 -9.92
CA ALA A 95 28.88 26.49 -9.36
C ALA A 95 28.83 26.12 -7.86
N LEU A 96 27.94 26.75 -7.10
CA LEU A 96 27.68 26.40 -5.71
C LEU A 96 27.25 24.90 -5.55
N THR A 97 26.28 24.47 -6.33
CA THR A 97 25.82 23.06 -6.33
C THR A 97 26.97 22.10 -6.62
N SER A 98 27.84 22.44 -7.57
CA SER A 98 29.00 21.62 -7.92
C SER A 98 30.03 21.55 -6.78
N LYS A 99 30.28 22.66 -6.09
CA LYS A 99 31.21 22.74 -4.94
C LYS A 99 30.68 21.90 -3.78
N VAL A 100 29.41 22.06 -3.41
CA VAL A 100 28.77 21.29 -2.31
C VAL A 100 28.75 19.79 -2.60
N ARG A 101 28.43 19.38 -3.82
CA ARG A 101 28.52 17.96 -4.21
C ARG A 101 29.93 17.39 -4.09
N ARG A 102 30.96 18.18 -4.42
CA ARG A 102 32.36 17.77 -4.21
C ARG A 102 32.72 17.64 -2.75
N LEU A 103 32.27 18.54 -1.89
CA LEU A 103 32.44 18.44 -0.44
C LEU A 103 31.73 17.20 0.16
N GLN A 104 30.50 16.94 -0.26
CA GLN A 104 29.76 15.73 0.15
C GLN A 104 30.49 14.46 -0.27
N ALA A 105 31.02 14.41 -1.49
CA ALA A 105 31.80 13.26 -1.97
C ALA A 105 33.13 13.10 -1.20
N ALA A 106 33.83 14.21 -0.88
CA ALA A 106 35.06 14.20 -0.09
C ALA A 106 34.78 13.71 1.35
N ARG A 107 33.72 14.23 2.00
CA ARG A 107 33.27 13.77 3.32
C ARG A 107 32.97 12.27 3.32
N ALA A 108 32.18 11.77 2.35
CA ALA A 108 31.86 10.36 2.24
C ALA A 108 33.10 9.46 2.03
N LYS A 109 34.08 9.96 1.26
CA LYS A 109 35.35 9.25 1.03
C LYS A 109 36.19 9.16 2.29
N LEU A 110 36.27 10.23 3.08
CA LEU A 110 37.03 10.27 4.33
C LEU A 110 36.37 9.43 5.42
N LEU A 111 35.06 9.45 5.53
CA LEU A 111 34.29 8.56 6.42
C LEU A 111 34.51 7.08 6.05
N LYS A 112 34.42 6.74 4.76
CA LYS A 112 34.66 5.36 4.29
C LYS A 112 36.10 4.89 4.55
N ALA A 113 37.05 5.80 4.59
CA ALA A 113 38.47 5.50 4.87
C ALA A 113 38.81 5.57 6.36
N SER A 114 37.86 5.84 7.25
CA SER A 114 38.02 6.03 8.70
C SER A 114 39.12 7.06 9.06
N ARG A 115 39.26 8.10 8.23
CA ARG A 115 40.24 9.18 8.43
C ARG A 115 39.61 10.34 9.21
N HIS A 116 39.40 10.17 10.50
CA HIS A 116 38.70 11.13 11.35
C HIS A 116 39.39 12.48 11.44
N GLU A 117 40.72 12.52 11.55
CA GLU A 117 41.51 13.74 11.64
C GLU A 117 41.42 14.58 10.35
N ALA A 118 41.52 13.94 9.19
CA ALA A 118 41.33 14.59 7.90
C ALA A 118 39.87 15.05 7.65
N LEU A 119 38.92 14.34 8.24
CA LEU A 119 37.52 14.70 8.21
C LEU A 119 37.24 15.94 9.06
N SER A 120 37.80 16.02 10.26
CA SER A 120 37.72 17.20 11.13
C SER A 120 38.33 18.42 10.46
N HIS A 121 39.49 18.27 9.81
CA HIS A 121 40.10 19.32 9.03
C HIS A 121 39.19 19.81 7.90
N LEU A 122 38.62 18.90 7.10
CA LEU A 122 37.71 19.23 6.01
C LEU A 122 36.47 20.02 6.51
N ILE A 123 35.95 19.64 7.67
CA ILE A 123 34.75 20.24 8.26
C ILE A 123 35.01 21.63 8.80
N CYS A 124 36.14 21.82 9.45
CA CYS A 124 36.55 23.11 10.06
C CYS A 124 37.15 24.11 9.07
N GLU A 125 37.43 23.67 7.83
CA GLU A 125 37.99 24.55 6.81
C GLU A 125 36.98 25.62 6.37
N GLU A 126 37.44 26.84 6.15
CA GLU A 126 36.62 27.95 5.70
C GLU A 126 36.04 27.69 4.31
N PHE A 127 34.73 27.93 4.13
CA PHE A 127 34.05 27.73 2.87
C PHE A 127 34.36 28.87 1.88
N SER A 128 35.08 28.56 0.81
CA SER A 128 35.35 29.48 -0.28
C SER A 128 34.85 28.95 -1.61
N VAL A 129 34.26 29.80 -2.43
CA VAL A 129 33.83 29.44 -3.81
C VAL A 129 34.79 30.18 -4.75
N PRO A 130 35.54 29.49 -5.61
CA PRO A 130 36.46 30.18 -6.54
C PRO A 130 35.68 31.07 -7.50
N GLU A 131 36.18 32.30 -7.70
CA GLU A 131 35.68 33.21 -8.72
C GLU A 131 35.78 32.54 -10.11
N SER A 132 34.75 32.70 -10.90
CA SER A 132 34.76 32.25 -12.29
C SER A 132 35.73 33.13 -13.07
N LYS A 133 36.91 32.61 -13.41
CA LYS A 133 37.81 33.28 -14.34
C LYS A 133 37.12 33.35 -15.69
N SER A 134 36.86 34.58 -16.13
CA SER A 134 36.57 34.93 -17.50
C SER A 134 37.73 34.45 -18.39
N GLU A 135 37.39 33.75 -19.46
CA GLU A 135 38.35 33.36 -20.49
C GLU A 135 39.07 34.58 -21.05
N SER A 136 40.37 34.62 -20.87
CA SER A 136 41.27 35.34 -21.76
C SER A 136 42.47 34.46 -22.08
N THR A 137 42.62 34.24 -23.36
CA THR A 137 43.67 33.54 -24.07
C THR A 137 45.07 34.00 -23.65
N ALA A 138 45.98 33.06 -23.40
CA ALA A 138 47.37 33.06 -23.96
C ALA A 138 48.18 31.86 -23.43
N ALA A 139 48.60 31.17 -24.33
CA ALA A 139 49.76 30.35 -24.68
C ALA A 139 50.93 30.16 -23.72
N VAL A 140 51.54 28.99 -23.87
CA VAL A 140 52.98 28.63 -23.93
C VAL A 140 53.61 27.89 -22.74
N CYS A 141 54.09 26.67 -23.10
CA CYS A 141 55.26 25.90 -22.66
C CYS A 141 55.41 25.55 -21.14
N GLY A 142 55.75 24.40 -20.85
CA GLY A 142 56.72 23.43 -21.31
C GLY A 142 57.07 22.45 -20.19
N ASP A 143 57.29 21.27 -20.60
CA ASP A 143 58.29 20.27 -20.19
C ASP A 143 58.24 19.59 -18.80
N ASN A 144 58.02 18.33 -18.91
CA ASN A 144 58.92 17.17 -18.79
C ASN A 144 58.89 16.30 -17.57
N LYS A 145 58.64 15.04 -17.93
CA LYS A 145 59.27 13.78 -17.41
C LYS A 145 59.00 13.37 -15.96
N THR A 146 58.66 12.13 -15.65
CA THR A 146 58.96 10.80 -16.21
C THR A 146 58.19 9.74 -15.41
N ARG A 147 57.79 8.70 -16.15
CA ARG A 147 57.80 7.26 -15.82
C ARG A 147 57.26 6.76 -14.46
N SER A 148 56.48 5.71 -14.40
CA SER A 148 56.40 4.47 -15.17
C SER A 148 55.24 3.62 -14.76
N SER A 149 54.58 3.00 -15.74
CA SER A 149 54.19 1.57 -15.86
C SER A 149 53.30 1.04 -14.72
N SER A 150 52.25 0.34 -14.96
CA SER A 150 51.93 -0.62 -16.01
C SER A 150 50.49 -1.15 -15.86
N THR A 151 49.90 -1.47 -16.99
CA THR A 151 48.91 -2.54 -17.29
C THR A 151 47.56 -2.41 -16.56
N GLY A 152 46.44 -2.41 -17.18
CA GLY A 152 45.97 -2.69 -18.54
C GLY A 152 44.60 -3.31 -18.45
N SER A 153 43.69 -2.80 -19.16
CA SER A 153 42.78 -3.53 -20.04
C SER A 153 41.57 -2.65 -20.36
N ASP A 154 41.44 -2.51 -21.68
CA ASP A 154 40.43 -1.75 -22.38
C ASP A 154 39.02 -2.28 -22.22
N VAL A 155 38.05 -1.39 -22.24
CA VAL A 155 36.85 -1.58 -23.05
C VAL A 155 36.46 -0.22 -23.68
N ASN A 156 36.46 -0.24 -24.97
CA ASN A 156 36.02 0.77 -25.93
C ASN A 156 34.73 1.50 -25.58
N CYS A 157 34.76 2.81 -25.74
CA CYS A 157 33.59 3.55 -26.17
C CYS A 157 33.99 4.45 -27.34
N SER A 158 33.48 4.08 -28.49
CA SER A 158 33.70 4.72 -29.79
C SER A 158 33.10 6.12 -29.83
N LYS A 159 33.95 7.04 -30.29
CA LYS A 159 33.60 8.38 -30.76
C LYS A 159 32.66 8.30 -31.96
N MET A 160 31.66 9.12 -32.02
CA MET A 160 31.10 9.60 -33.29
C MET A 160 31.34 11.09 -33.42
N SER A 161 31.97 11.39 -34.49
CA SER A 161 32.42 12.68 -35.01
C SER A 161 31.24 13.52 -35.49
N ASP A 162 31.44 14.84 -35.35
CA ASP A 162 30.65 15.88 -36.00
C ASP A 162 30.77 15.81 -37.53
N GLU A 163 29.67 15.83 -38.22
CA GLU A 163 29.59 16.27 -39.59
C GLU A 163 28.59 17.41 -39.75
N VAL A 164 29.15 18.50 -40.25
CA VAL A 164 28.47 19.72 -40.69
C VAL A 164 27.75 19.40 -42.00
N PHE A 165 26.45 19.64 -42.10
CA PHE A 165 25.72 19.68 -43.33
C PHE A 165 25.16 21.07 -43.60
N THR A 166 25.57 21.56 -44.79
CA THR A 166 25.13 22.78 -45.41
C THR A 166 23.70 22.73 -45.90
N VAL A 167 23.08 23.88 -45.83
CA VAL A 167 21.68 24.16 -46.21
C VAL A 167 21.48 23.97 -47.72
N GLY A 168 20.50 23.21 -48.10
CA GLY A 168 19.90 23.17 -49.42
C GLY A 168 18.38 22.98 -49.31
N ASN A 169 17.68 23.93 -49.88
CA ASN A 169 16.24 24.00 -50.03
C ASN A 169 15.61 22.65 -50.35
N VAL A 170 14.47 22.36 -49.76
CA VAL A 170 13.25 21.89 -50.46
C VAL A 170 12.07 21.80 -49.52
N ASP A 171 10.97 22.37 -49.91
CA ASP A 171 9.61 22.12 -49.43
C ASP A 171 9.23 20.62 -49.58
N ALA A 172 8.69 20.06 -48.53
CA ALA A 172 7.97 18.78 -48.46
C ALA A 172 8.54 17.75 -47.46
N VAL A 173 8.68 18.08 -46.18
CA VAL A 173 8.73 17.07 -45.12
C VAL A 173 8.21 17.73 -43.84
N GLY A 174 6.94 18.07 -43.83
CA GLY A 174 6.25 18.60 -42.66
C GLY A 174 5.67 17.54 -41.70
N SER A 175 5.54 16.28 -42.19
CA SER A 175 4.84 15.24 -41.42
C SER A 175 5.78 14.35 -40.59
N ASP A 176 6.99 14.10 -41.09
CA ASP A 176 7.89 13.15 -40.43
C ASP A 176 8.65 13.78 -39.25
N ILE A 177 8.87 15.09 -39.33
CA ILE A 177 9.53 15.84 -38.21
C ILE A 177 8.60 15.98 -37.01
N GLU A 178 7.29 16.12 -37.22
CA GLU A 178 6.32 16.13 -36.11
C GLU A 178 6.21 14.78 -35.40
N ILE A 179 6.26 13.70 -36.17
CA ILE A 179 6.22 12.34 -35.61
C ILE A 179 7.50 12.04 -34.82
N GLU A 180 8.67 12.39 -35.33
CA GLU A 180 9.94 12.25 -34.58
C GLU A 180 10.02 13.15 -33.36
N MET A 181 9.48 14.37 -33.42
CA MET A 181 9.41 15.26 -32.25
C MET A 181 8.46 14.73 -31.18
N VAL A 182 7.33 14.16 -31.56
CA VAL A 182 6.38 13.53 -30.64
C VAL A 182 6.99 12.25 -30.02
N GLU A 183 7.69 11.44 -30.82
CA GLU A 183 8.41 10.29 -30.27
C GLU A 183 9.59 10.70 -29.35
N MET A 184 10.31 11.75 -29.69
CA MET A 184 11.39 12.26 -28.85
C MET A 184 10.84 12.89 -27.57
N GLN A 185 9.74 13.62 -27.63
CA GLN A 185 9.04 14.12 -26.43
C GLN A 185 8.51 12.98 -25.59
N GLY A 186 7.96 11.92 -26.19
CA GLY A 186 7.54 10.70 -25.49
C GLY A 186 8.72 9.99 -24.80
N ARG A 187 9.86 9.88 -25.45
CA ARG A 187 11.10 9.30 -24.88
C ARG A 187 11.69 10.17 -23.76
N LEU A 188 11.61 11.50 -23.90
CA LEU A 188 12.04 12.45 -22.89
C LEU A 188 11.12 12.40 -21.66
N SER A 189 9.81 12.34 -21.87
CA SER A 189 8.83 12.17 -20.81
C SER A 189 9.03 10.85 -20.05
N ALA A 190 9.19 9.74 -20.77
CA ALA A 190 9.47 8.43 -20.16
C ALA A 190 10.83 8.40 -19.41
N SER A 191 11.82 9.19 -19.87
CA SER A 191 13.09 9.34 -19.18
C SER A 191 12.94 10.20 -17.92
N HIS A 192 12.16 11.28 -17.97
CA HIS A 192 11.83 12.11 -16.82
C HIS A 192 11.07 11.30 -15.75
N ASP A 193 10.13 10.46 -16.15
CA ASP A 193 9.41 9.59 -15.23
C ASP A 193 10.32 8.53 -14.59
N LYS A 194 11.28 8.00 -15.33
CA LYS A 194 12.31 7.10 -14.77
C LYS A 194 13.19 7.82 -13.74
N VAL A 195 13.64 9.04 -14.04
CA VAL A 195 14.43 9.86 -13.11
C VAL A 195 13.62 10.22 -11.86
N ARG A 196 12.35 10.58 -12.04
CA ARG A 196 11.42 10.88 -10.94
C ARG A 196 11.17 9.64 -10.05
N ASN A 197 11.04 8.47 -10.66
CA ASN A 197 10.88 7.20 -9.93
C ASN A 197 12.16 6.76 -9.20
N ILE A 198 13.33 7.03 -9.77
CA ILE A 198 14.63 6.82 -9.11
C ILE A 198 14.75 7.78 -7.91
N GLY A 199 14.35 9.03 -8.06
CA GLY A 199 14.33 10.01 -6.97
C GLY A 199 13.42 9.59 -5.81
N LYS A 200 12.22 9.07 -6.11
CA LYS A 200 11.31 8.52 -5.10
C LYS A 200 11.90 7.28 -4.39
N LYS A 201 12.61 6.42 -5.13
CA LYS A 201 13.30 5.25 -4.56
C LYS A 201 14.48 5.65 -3.67
N LEU A 202 15.22 6.70 -4.05
CA LEU A 202 16.33 7.22 -3.25
C LEU A 202 15.83 7.82 -1.93
N ARG A 203 14.73 8.59 -1.97
CA ARG A 203 14.13 9.18 -0.77
C ARG A 203 13.70 8.11 0.24
N ARG A 204 13.01 7.05 -0.24
CA ARG A 204 12.61 5.92 0.63
C ARG A 204 13.80 5.09 1.16
N ARG A 205 14.92 5.08 0.45
CA ARG A 205 16.17 4.49 0.96
C ARG A 205 16.79 5.32 2.08
N ASN A 206 16.78 6.63 1.94
CA ASN A 206 17.28 7.52 3.00
C ASN A 206 16.40 7.47 4.25
N GLU A 207 15.07 7.39 4.11
CA GLU A 207 14.16 7.18 5.25
C GLU A 207 14.49 5.88 6.02
N LYS A 208 14.90 4.85 5.30
CA LYS A 208 15.27 3.56 5.91
C LYS A 208 16.67 3.55 6.52
N ILE A 209 17.59 4.36 5.99
CA ILE A 209 18.90 4.60 6.58
C ILE A 209 18.70 5.33 7.90
N ASN A 210 17.85 6.34 7.95
CA ASN A 210 17.53 7.05 9.18
C ASN A 210 16.90 6.15 10.27
N ASP A 211 16.02 5.21 9.87
CA ASP A 211 15.46 4.19 10.81
C ASP A 211 16.53 3.24 11.36
N LEU A 212 17.55 2.92 10.56
CA LEU A 212 18.67 2.11 11.01
C LEU A 212 19.67 2.91 11.85
N GLU A 213 19.87 4.18 11.53
CA GLU A 213 20.67 5.11 12.32
C GLU A 213 20.05 5.35 13.70
N GLU A 214 18.70 5.45 13.77
CA GLU A 214 17.98 5.53 15.05
C GLU A 214 18.16 4.28 15.91
N LYS A 215 18.19 3.08 15.32
CA LYS A 215 18.43 1.83 16.04
C LYS A 215 19.88 1.68 16.49
N VAL A 216 20.84 2.15 15.70
CA VAL A 216 22.25 2.25 16.09
C VAL A 216 22.41 3.22 17.26
N HIS A 217 21.67 4.32 17.24
CA HIS A 217 21.67 5.29 18.34
C HIS A 217 21.14 4.68 19.66
N VAL A 218 20.09 3.84 19.58
CA VAL A 218 19.59 3.14 20.78
C VAL A 218 20.67 2.20 21.35
N CYS A 219 21.36 1.42 20.51
CA CYS A 219 22.46 0.57 20.96
C CYS A 219 23.67 1.37 21.47
N ASP A 220 23.94 2.56 20.92
CA ASP A 220 24.99 3.44 21.43
C ASP A 220 24.59 4.07 22.78
N GLU A 221 23.32 4.34 23.01
CA GLU A 221 22.83 4.79 24.32
C GLU A 221 22.90 3.68 25.37
N GLU A 222 22.54 2.43 25.01
CA GLU A 222 22.72 1.28 25.91
C GLU A 222 24.21 1.07 26.24
N ARG A 223 25.11 1.22 25.27
CA ARG A 223 26.54 1.17 25.48
C ARG A 223 27.04 2.28 26.41
N LYS A 224 26.52 3.50 26.28
CA LYS A 224 26.86 4.63 27.17
C LYS A 224 26.44 4.36 28.61
N VAL A 225 25.25 3.76 28.81
CA VAL A 225 24.80 3.39 30.16
C VAL A 225 25.78 2.38 30.81
N VAL A 226 26.23 1.39 30.04
CA VAL A 226 27.22 0.41 30.52
C VAL A 226 28.58 1.06 30.76
N GLU A 227 29.01 2.01 29.92
CA GLU A 227 30.23 2.80 30.09
C GLU A 227 30.13 3.72 31.32
N GLU A 228 28.95 4.30 31.61
CA GLU A 228 28.70 5.11 32.81
C GLU A 228 28.68 4.26 34.08
N GLU A 229 28.12 3.05 34.05
CA GLU A 229 28.18 2.09 35.16
C GLU A 229 29.61 1.65 35.44
N LEU A 230 30.39 1.37 34.38
CA LEU A 230 31.81 1.02 34.47
C LEU A 230 32.64 2.21 35.03
N SER A 231 32.34 3.43 34.58
CA SER A 231 32.96 4.66 35.06
C SER A 231 32.64 4.90 36.54
N GLY A 232 31.41 4.69 36.96
CA GLY A 232 30.97 4.77 38.36
C GLY A 232 31.63 3.71 39.25
N ALA A 233 31.85 2.49 38.71
CA ALA A 233 32.61 1.45 39.41
C ALA A 233 34.10 1.84 39.55
N LEU A 234 34.71 2.39 38.50
CA LEU A 234 36.10 2.91 38.52
C LEU A 234 36.29 4.05 39.52
N GLU A 235 35.35 5.01 39.57
CA GLU A 235 35.37 6.09 40.57
C GLU A 235 35.23 5.54 42.00
N SER A 236 34.49 4.44 42.17
CA SER A 236 34.34 3.81 43.47
C SER A 236 35.61 3.11 43.90
N VAL A 237 36.35 2.49 42.97
CA VAL A 237 37.68 1.92 43.20
C VAL A 237 38.71 3.01 43.55
N GLU A 238 38.71 4.13 42.81
CA GLU A 238 39.55 5.28 43.13
C GLU A 238 39.24 5.90 44.51
N ARG A 239 37.94 5.95 44.87
CA ARG A 239 37.51 6.46 46.19
C ARG A 239 37.95 5.55 47.32
N LEU A 240 37.93 4.24 47.11
CA LEU A 240 38.49 3.26 48.05
C LEU A 240 40.00 3.35 48.14
N GLN A 241 40.70 3.55 47.02
CA GLN A 241 42.15 3.75 46.98
C GLN A 241 42.57 5.04 47.68
N ARG A 242 41.81 6.15 47.55
CA ARG A 242 42.06 7.38 48.31
C ARG A 242 41.77 7.21 49.80
N LYS A 243 40.78 6.43 50.19
CA LYS A 243 40.55 6.05 51.60
C LYS A 243 41.68 5.22 52.14
N LEU A 244 42.20 4.26 51.38
CA LEU A 244 43.37 3.43 51.74
C LEU A 244 44.63 4.30 51.93
N ASN A 245 44.91 5.21 51.01
CA ASN A 245 46.01 6.15 51.14
C ASN A 245 45.88 7.07 52.34
N ASN A 246 44.68 7.54 52.67
CA ASN A 246 44.43 8.35 53.86
C ASN A 246 44.63 7.57 55.16
N VAL A 247 44.24 6.29 55.16
CA VAL A 247 44.57 5.39 56.29
C VAL A 247 46.08 5.16 56.44
N TYR A 248 46.75 4.99 55.35
CA TYR A 248 48.22 4.81 55.31
C TYR A 248 48.95 6.10 55.81
N CYS A 249 48.55 7.27 55.42
CA CYS A 249 49.08 8.54 55.89
C CYS A 249 48.77 8.77 57.40
N ARG A 250 47.57 8.37 57.85
CA ARG A 250 47.22 8.44 59.30
C ARG A 250 48.01 7.47 60.13
N THR A 251 48.30 6.29 59.58
CA THR A 251 49.13 5.25 60.29
C THR A 251 50.60 5.69 60.39
N ASN A 252 51.16 6.35 59.36
CA ASN A 252 52.50 6.91 59.39
C ASN A 252 52.62 8.11 60.36
N TYR A 253 51.59 8.98 60.45
CA TYR A 253 51.55 10.07 61.44
C TYR A 253 51.38 9.55 62.87
N ALA A 254 50.67 8.41 63.08
CA ALA A 254 50.60 7.78 64.40
C ALA A 254 51.93 7.11 64.83
N LYS A 255 52.70 6.57 63.85
CA LYS A 255 54.06 6.02 64.14
C LYS A 255 55.06 7.06 64.64
N THR A 256 54.98 8.29 64.25
CA THR A 256 55.88 9.39 64.71
C THR A 256 55.48 9.92 66.09
N LYS A 257 54.32 9.64 66.62
CA LYS A 257 53.78 10.14 67.90
C LYS A 257 53.75 9.14 69.05
N SER A 258 54.13 7.90 68.82
CA SER A 258 54.07 6.82 69.85
C SER A 258 55.43 6.26 70.16
N ALA A 259 56.33 7.14 70.73
CA ALA A 259 57.57 6.67 71.39
C ALA A 259 57.33 6.39 72.89
N SER A 260 56.10 6.20 73.34
CA SER A 260 55.86 5.86 74.77
C SER A 260 54.52 5.09 74.96
N THR A 261 54.52 3.77 74.59
CA THR A 261 53.71 2.74 75.21
C THR A 261 54.04 1.36 74.57
N THR A 262 54.94 0.63 75.20
CA THR A 262 55.50 -0.65 74.75
C THR A 262 54.66 -1.88 75.09
N SER A 263 53.38 -1.72 75.49
CA SER A 263 52.48 -2.85 75.77
C SER A 263 51.33 -3.09 74.77
N SER A 264 51.09 -2.12 73.91
CA SER A 264 50.02 -2.25 72.90
C SER A 264 50.52 -2.59 71.49
N LEU A 265 51.83 -2.67 71.34
CA LEU A 265 52.49 -2.92 70.04
C LEU A 265 52.45 -4.40 69.57
N SER A 266 52.26 -5.34 70.52
CA SER A 266 52.17 -6.76 70.19
C SER A 266 50.87 -7.13 69.51
N ASP A 267 49.75 -6.54 69.98
CA ASP A 267 48.39 -6.79 69.41
C ASP A 267 48.20 -6.06 68.09
N LEU A 268 48.75 -4.86 67.96
CA LEU A 268 48.76 -4.09 66.73
C LEU A 268 49.68 -4.72 65.64
N GLY A 269 50.75 -5.36 66.04
CA GLY A 269 51.65 -6.09 65.15
C GLY A 269 50.98 -7.35 64.56
N ALA A 270 50.16 -8.02 65.36
CA ALA A 270 49.36 -9.17 64.86
C ALA A 270 48.20 -8.68 63.88
N GLU A 271 47.51 -7.60 64.18
CA GLU A 271 46.50 -7.02 63.28
C GLU A 271 47.18 -6.45 62.03
N LEU A 272 48.33 -5.84 62.10
CA LEU A 272 49.08 -5.36 60.93
C LEU A 272 49.53 -6.55 60.06
N GLY A 273 49.93 -7.64 60.64
CA GLY A 273 50.31 -8.90 59.91
C GLY A 273 49.12 -9.47 59.18
N VAL A 274 47.93 -9.51 59.80
CA VAL A 274 46.70 -9.96 59.15
C VAL A 274 46.26 -8.98 58.06
N SER A 275 46.46 -7.68 58.29
CA SER A 275 46.09 -6.65 57.27
C SER A 275 47.08 -6.70 56.06
N MET A 276 48.37 -6.88 56.31
CA MET A 276 49.36 -7.05 55.23
C MET A 276 49.15 -8.37 54.44
N GLN A 277 48.72 -9.43 55.13
CA GLN A 277 48.38 -10.70 54.46
C GLN A 277 47.14 -10.49 53.57
N ARG A 278 46.12 -9.76 54.06
CA ARG A 278 44.92 -9.44 53.28
C ARG A 278 45.22 -8.49 52.10
N GLU A 279 46.10 -7.53 52.30
CA GLU A 279 46.59 -6.66 51.21
C GLU A 279 47.34 -7.45 50.12
N LYS A 280 48.10 -8.43 50.49
CA LYS A 280 48.80 -9.34 49.58
C LYS A 280 47.79 -10.23 48.81
N GLU A 281 46.82 -10.80 49.53
CA GLU A 281 45.75 -11.61 48.92
C GLU A 281 44.90 -10.79 47.95
N LEU A 282 44.55 -9.55 48.35
CA LEU A 282 43.80 -8.61 47.47
C LEU A 282 44.66 -8.16 46.27
N SER A 283 45.97 -7.97 46.45
CA SER A 283 46.90 -7.63 45.37
C SER A 283 47.06 -8.79 44.36
N GLU A 284 47.09 -10.03 44.86
CA GLU A 284 47.13 -11.24 44.04
C GLU A 284 45.78 -11.41 43.30
N LEU A 285 44.66 -11.18 43.96
CA LEU A 285 43.32 -11.23 43.35
C LEU A 285 43.13 -10.16 42.28
N VAL A 286 43.58 -8.91 42.54
CA VAL A 286 43.56 -7.82 41.55
C VAL A 286 44.42 -8.16 40.34
N LYS A 287 45.57 -8.81 40.56
CA LYS A 287 46.45 -9.26 39.49
C LYS A 287 45.83 -10.39 38.67
N ASP A 288 45.16 -11.33 39.35
CA ASP A 288 44.47 -12.44 38.68
C ASP A 288 43.24 -11.94 37.88
N LEU A 289 42.42 -11.03 38.45
CA LEU A 289 41.32 -10.37 37.75
C LEU A 289 41.80 -9.51 36.59
N SER A 290 42.94 -8.82 36.73
CA SER A 290 43.52 -8.05 35.62
C SER A 290 44.00 -8.96 34.48
N CYS A 291 44.56 -10.11 34.83
CA CYS A 291 44.97 -11.13 33.86
C CYS A 291 43.75 -11.77 33.18
N GLN A 292 42.67 -12.02 33.93
CA GLN A 292 41.42 -12.51 33.38
C GLN A 292 40.78 -11.46 32.45
N LEU A 293 40.79 -10.18 32.81
CA LEU A 293 40.26 -9.07 32.00
C LEU A 293 41.12 -8.84 30.75
N GLU A 294 42.44 -9.01 30.80
CA GLU A 294 43.31 -8.99 29.63
C GLU A 294 43.10 -10.22 28.75
N LEU A 295 42.81 -11.37 29.33
CA LEU A 295 42.48 -12.59 28.60
C LEU A 295 41.12 -12.45 27.92
N GLU A 296 40.12 -11.90 28.61
CA GLU A 296 38.81 -11.60 28.03
C GLU A 296 38.91 -10.51 26.96
N ARG A 297 39.72 -9.47 27.15
CA ARG A 297 40.01 -8.46 26.12
C ARG A 297 40.71 -9.01 24.91
N THR A 298 41.64 -9.95 25.10
CA THR A 298 42.35 -10.62 23.99
C THR A 298 41.45 -11.61 23.28
N VAL A 299 40.57 -12.30 23.97
CA VAL A 299 39.55 -13.18 23.41
C VAL A 299 38.47 -12.37 22.73
N GLY A 300 38.05 -11.23 23.30
CA GLY A 300 37.06 -10.29 22.70
C GLY A 300 37.61 -9.55 21.48
N ASN A 301 38.91 -9.30 21.38
CA ASN A 301 39.57 -8.71 20.22
C ASN A 301 39.96 -9.72 19.13
N ALA A 302 39.90 -11.00 19.39
CA ALA A 302 40.01 -12.03 18.35
C ALA A 302 38.70 -12.03 17.61
N ARG A 303 38.64 -11.45 16.39
CA ARG A 303 37.48 -11.48 15.53
C ARG A 303 36.90 -12.88 15.50
N GLN A 304 35.70 -13.05 16.02
CA GLN A 304 35.02 -14.33 16.05
C GLN A 304 34.76 -14.80 14.61
N HIS A 305 35.41 -15.89 14.22
CA HIS A 305 35.23 -16.43 12.88
C HIS A 305 34.01 -17.36 12.83
N ILE A 306 33.00 -16.98 12.08
CA ILE A 306 31.75 -17.75 11.90
C ILE A 306 31.92 -18.68 10.70
N THR A 307 31.88 -19.99 10.96
CA THR A 307 31.86 -21.04 9.93
C THR A 307 30.46 -21.07 9.32
N SER A 308 30.34 -20.64 8.08
CA SER A 308 29.03 -20.54 7.39
C SER A 308 28.56 -21.85 6.76
N LYS A 309 29.49 -22.80 6.52
CA LYS A 309 29.19 -24.09 5.88
C LYS A 309 29.81 -25.25 6.67
N VAL A 310 29.05 -26.32 6.75
CA VAL A 310 29.48 -27.63 7.21
C VAL A 310 29.15 -28.64 6.11
N ASP A 311 30.08 -29.47 5.70
CA ASP A 311 29.92 -30.45 4.60
C ASP A 311 29.38 -29.86 3.30
N GLY A 312 29.84 -28.64 2.95
CA GLY A 312 29.43 -27.93 1.75
C GLY A 312 28.00 -27.31 1.81
N LYS A 313 27.27 -27.46 2.91
CA LYS A 313 25.93 -26.90 3.13
C LYS A 313 26.03 -25.72 4.10
N TYR A 314 25.26 -24.65 3.84
CA TYR A 314 25.10 -23.54 4.79
C TYR A 314 24.43 -24.05 6.07
N THR A 315 24.97 -23.62 7.21
CA THR A 315 24.48 -24.03 8.54
C THR A 315 23.04 -23.57 8.75
N THR A 316 22.36 -24.16 9.72
CA THR A 316 20.98 -23.83 10.10
C THR A 316 20.84 -22.35 10.45
N GLU A 317 21.76 -21.80 11.22
CA GLU A 317 21.79 -20.42 11.70
C GLU A 317 21.95 -19.44 10.51
N VAL A 318 22.85 -19.72 9.59
CA VAL A 318 23.06 -18.90 8.39
C VAL A 318 21.80 -18.94 7.50
N ARG A 319 21.14 -20.09 7.38
CA ARG A 319 19.89 -20.19 6.62
C ARG A 319 18.76 -19.42 7.29
N GLN A 320 18.59 -19.56 8.61
CA GLN A 320 17.58 -18.80 9.35
C GLN A 320 17.79 -17.31 9.22
N CYS A 321 19.02 -16.82 9.40
CA CYS A 321 19.35 -15.42 9.17
C CYS A 321 18.99 -14.97 7.73
N CYS A 322 19.31 -15.79 6.72
CA CYS A 322 18.93 -15.49 5.34
C CYS A 322 17.41 -15.49 5.15
N TYR A 323 16.67 -16.41 5.75
CA TYR A 323 15.21 -16.47 5.69
C TYR A 323 14.57 -15.22 6.29
N GLU A 324 15.06 -14.77 7.44
CA GLU A 324 14.57 -13.56 8.08
C GLU A 324 14.82 -12.31 7.22
N LEU A 325 16.04 -12.15 6.70
CA LEU A 325 16.38 -11.02 5.83
C LEU A 325 15.56 -11.03 4.54
N LEU A 326 15.40 -12.21 3.91
CA LEU A 326 14.56 -12.36 2.72
C LEU A 326 13.10 -12.09 3.03
N GLY A 327 12.58 -12.61 4.12
CA GLY A 327 11.23 -12.36 4.62
C GLY A 327 10.98 -10.87 4.85
N LYS A 328 11.94 -10.16 5.46
CA LYS A 328 11.90 -8.70 5.62
C LYS A 328 12.19 -7.91 4.34
N ASN A 329 12.06 -8.55 3.19
CA ASN A 329 12.16 -7.94 1.86
C ASN A 329 13.56 -7.46 1.46
N VAL A 330 14.63 -7.90 2.12
CA VAL A 330 16.00 -7.63 1.67
C VAL A 330 16.22 -8.32 0.31
N GLY A 331 16.71 -7.58 -0.67
CA GLY A 331 16.96 -8.13 -2.01
C GLY A 331 18.07 -9.18 -2.01
N VAL A 332 17.94 -10.23 -2.84
CA VAL A 332 18.90 -11.34 -2.91
C VAL A 332 20.36 -10.88 -3.12
N TRP A 333 20.58 -9.74 -3.78
CA TRP A 333 21.92 -9.18 -3.96
C TRP A 333 22.46 -8.46 -2.72
N ASN A 334 21.57 -8.07 -1.79
CA ASN A 334 21.92 -7.29 -0.62
C ASN A 334 22.04 -8.11 0.65
N VAL A 335 21.50 -9.33 0.72
CA VAL A 335 21.57 -10.20 1.91
C VAL A 335 23.02 -10.45 2.33
N GLY A 336 23.88 -10.86 1.41
CA GLY A 336 25.28 -11.08 1.70
C GLY A 336 26.03 -9.84 2.22
N PRO A 337 25.93 -8.69 1.54
CA PRO A 337 26.45 -7.42 2.05
C PRO A 337 25.93 -7.02 3.44
N VAL A 338 24.63 -7.18 3.70
CA VAL A 338 24.03 -6.89 5.02
C VAL A 338 24.61 -7.77 6.10
N ILE A 339 24.68 -9.10 5.89
CA ILE A 339 25.27 -10.03 6.86
C ILE A 339 26.72 -9.63 7.16
N ARG A 340 27.54 -9.34 6.14
CA ARG A 340 28.93 -8.93 6.34
C ARG A 340 29.04 -7.63 7.12
N SER A 341 28.22 -6.64 6.83
CA SER A 341 28.25 -5.34 7.51
C SER A 341 27.89 -5.47 8.98
N VAL A 342 26.82 -6.23 9.29
CA VAL A 342 26.38 -6.47 10.68
C VAL A 342 27.43 -7.24 11.46
N LEU A 343 28.01 -8.31 10.89
CA LEU A 343 29.04 -9.11 11.55
C LEU A 343 30.33 -8.30 11.74
N THR A 344 30.70 -7.45 10.78
CA THR A 344 31.87 -6.56 10.93
C THR A 344 31.66 -5.59 12.10
N LEU A 345 30.45 -5.04 12.25
CA LEU A 345 30.10 -4.17 13.39
C LEU A 345 30.19 -4.92 14.72
N ALA A 346 29.75 -6.18 14.74
CA ALA A 346 29.83 -7.06 15.92
C ALA A 346 31.24 -7.62 16.17
N GLY A 347 32.26 -7.21 15.43
CA GLY A 347 33.62 -7.73 15.56
C GLY A 347 33.81 -9.16 15.06
N ALA A 348 32.88 -9.69 14.28
CA ALA A 348 32.91 -11.03 13.74
C ALA A 348 33.19 -11.06 12.23
N GLU A 349 33.69 -12.15 11.73
CA GLU A 349 33.91 -12.44 10.32
C GLU A 349 33.22 -13.74 9.91
N ILE A 350 32.59 -13.77 8.75
CA ILE A 350 31.97 -14.96 8.18
C ILE A 350 32.82 -15.51 7.03
N SER A 351 33.04 -16.81 7.00
CA SER A 351 33.85 -17.47 5.96
C SER A 351 33.30 -17.20 4.56
N GLU A 352 31.98 -17.37 4.36
CA GLU A 352 31.32 -17.26 3.07
C GLU A 352 29.86 -16.90 3.26
N VAL A 353 29.30 -16.07 2.38
CA VAL A 353 27.86 -15.72 2.36
C VAL A 353 27.19 -16.35 1.13
N PRO A 354 25.89 -16.72 1.21
CA PRO A 354 25.18 -17.31 0.10
C PRO A 354 25.16 -16.40 -1.14
N SER A 355 25.37 -17.02 -2.30
CA SER A 355 25.22 -16.33 -3.58
C SER A 355 23.76 -15.97 -3.87
N ALA A 356 23.53 -15.00 -4.77
CA ALA A 356 22.18 -14.62 -5.18
C ALA A 356 21.36 -15.81 -5.76
N ALA A 357 22.02 -16.76 -6.42
CA ALA A 357 21.39 -17.99 -6.89
C ALA A 357 20.92 -18.89 -5.75
N THR A 358 21.76 -19.06 -4.72
CA THR A 358 21.40 -19.79 -3.51
C THR A 358 20.28 -19.11 -2.75
N LEU A 359 20.34 -17.77 -2.61
CA LEU A 359 19.29 -16.98 -1.97
C LEU A 359 17.96 -17.02 -2.74
N SER A 360 18.01 -17.08 -4.07
CA SER A 360 16.81 -17.30 -4.88
C SER A 360 16.20 -18.68 -4.64
N GLN A 361 17.00 -19.69 -4.31
CA GLN A 361 16.48 -20.99 -3.90
C GLN A 361 15.87 -20.92 -2.49
N MET A 362 16.54 -20.22 -1.56
CA MET A 362 16.05 -20.00 -0.21
C MET A 362 14.70 -19.24 -0.17
N LEU A 363 14.39 -18.40 -1.17
CA LEU A 363 13.05 -17.79 -1.30
C LEU A 363 11.94 -18.83 -1.51
N VAL A 364 12.24 -19.94 -2.18
CA VAL A 364 11.28 -21.05 -2.32
C VAL A 364 11.22 -21.88 -1.05
N GLU A 365 12.38 -22.04 -0.38
CA GLU A 365 12.46 -22.72 0.92
C GLU A 365 11.59 -22.02 1.98
N LEU A 366 11.46 -20.67 1.96
CA LEU A 366 10.55 -19.92 2.85
C LEU A 366 9.12 -20.45 2.76
N ARG A 367 8.62 -20.72 1.54
CA ARG A 367 7.29 -21.29 1.33
C ARG A 367 7.18 -22.66 1.97
N GLN A 368 8.20 -23.52 1.79
CA GLN A 368 8.20 -24.88 2.31
C GLN A 368 8.23 -24.90 3.84
N VAL A 369 9.07 -24.09 4.47
CA VAL A 369 9.12 -23.96 5.94
C VAL A 369 7.79 -23.44 6.47
N SER A 370 7.16 -22.48 5.78
CA SER A 370 5.85 -21.95 6.19
C SER A 370 4.73 -22.99 6.06
N GLN A 371 4.80 -23.86 5.05
CA GLN A 371 3.85 -24.98 4.89
C GLN A 371 4.06 -26.05 5.98
N LEU A 372 5.29 -26.32 6.41
CA LEU A 372 5.57 -27.18 7.56
C LEU A 372 5.03 -26.58 8.86
N HIS A 373 5.19 -25.27 9.04
CA HIS A 373 4.61 -24.55 10.17
C HIS A 373 3.08 -24.71 10.20
N VAL A 374 2.41 -24.47 9.05
CA VAL A 374 0.97 -24.68 8.91
C VAL A 374 0.57 -26.10 9.24
N ALA A 375 1.27 -27.09 8.68
CA ALA A 375 0.99 -28.51 8.91
C ALA A 375 1.09 -28.87 10.40
N SER A 376 2.17 -28.45 11.08
CA SER A 376 2.37 -28.76 12.49
C SER A 376 1.38 -28.04 13.41
N SER A 377 1.01 -26.80 13.08
CA SER A 377 0.12 -25.99 13.92
C SER A 377 -1.36 -26.34 13.76
N LEU A 378 -1.80 -26.71 12.55
CA LEU A 378 -3.22 -26.88 12.26
C LEU A 378 -3.69 -28.34 12.23
N ALA A 379 -2.78 -29.32 12.21
CA ALA A 379 -3.16 -30.73 12.07
C ALA A 379 -4.10 -31.25 13.17
N ASN A 380 -4.00 -30.68 14.37
CA ASN A 380 -4.82 -31.09 15.53
C ASN A 380 -5.82 -30.03 15.97
N GLU A 381 -5.88 -28.88 15.30
CA GLU A 381 -6.78 -27.78 15.62
C GLU A 381 -8.17 -28.08 15.08
N GLN A 382 -9.16 -28.16 15.98
CA GLN A 382 -10.55 -28.43 15.61
C GLN A 382 -11.35 -27.15 15.34
N PHE A 383 -12.40 -27.28 14.55
CA PHE A 383 -13.35 -26.19 14.24
C PHE A 383 -12.69 -24.96 13.61
N THR A 384 -11.68 -25.17 12.78
CA THR A 384 -11.02 -24.09 12.07
C THR A 384 -11.95 -23.42 11.06
N THR A 385 -11.59 -22.18 10.67
CA THR A 385 -12.31 -21.39 9.65
C THR A 385 -11.45 -21.20 8.43
N GLY A 386 -11.92 -21.71 7.28
CA GLY A 386 -11.32 -21.43 5.98
C GLY A 386 -11.71 -20.05 5.47
N HIS A 387 -10.71 -19.22 5.12
CA HIS A 387 -10.91 -17.95 4.42
C HIS A 387 -10.52 -18.13 2.96
N CYS A 388 -11.32 -17.55 2.06
CA CYS A 388 -11.06 -17.60 0.63
C CYS A 388 -11.50 -16.29 -0.01
N ASP A 389 -10.58 -15.66 -0.76
CA ASP A 389 -10.87 -14.42 -1.46
C ASP A 389 -10.02 -14.30 -2.72
N GLY A 390 -10.45 -13.48 -3.68
CA GLY A 390 -9.80 -13.28 -4.96
C GLY A 390 -9.45 -11.82 -5.23
N THR A 391 -8.33 -11.60 -5.91
CA THR A 391 -7.92 -10.26 -6.35
C THR A 391 -7.33 -10.29 -7.76
N SER A 392 -7.31 -9.14 -8.41
CA SER A 392 -6.60 -8.96 -9.68
C SER A 392 -5.54 -7.88 -9.53
N LYS A 393 -4.28 -8.22 -9.84
CA LYS A 393 -3.14 -7.30 -9.79
C LYS A 393 -2.38 -7.38 -11.09
N GLN A 394 -2.12 -6.22 -11.72
CA GLN A 394 -1.40 -6.12 -12.99
C GLN A 394 -1.99 -7.03 -14.09
N GLY A 395 -3.32 -7.18 -14.15
CA GLY A 395 -4.00 -8.03 -15.13
C GLY A 395 -3.92 -9.54 -14.86
N VAL A 396 -3.39 -9.94 -13.71
CA VAL A 396 -3.33 -11.34 -13.25
C VAL A 396 -4.28 -11.52 -12.08
N SER A 397 -5.11 -12.58 -12.14
CA SER A 397 -6.01 -12.95 -11.04
C SER A 397 -5.29 -13.87 -10.07
N TYR A 398 -5.44 -13.58 -8.77
CA TYR A 398 -4.89 -14.36 -7.66
C TYR A 398 -6.01 -14.80 -6.74
N GLN A 399 -5.83 -15.96 -6.12
CA GLN A 399 -6.69 -16.48 -5.07
C GLN A 399 -5.87 -16.71 -3.81
N GLY A 400 -6.33 -16.14 -2.69
CA GLY A 400 -5.75 -16.34 -1.37
C GLY A 400 -6.56 -17.35 -0.57
N TYR A 401 -5.88 -18.20 0.17
CA TYR A 401 -6.45 -19.16 1.11
C TYR A 401 -5.80 -19.00 2.46
N GLN A 402 -6.60 -18.83 3.50
CA GLN A 402 -6.13 -18.74 4.88
C GLN A 402 -6.98 -19.67 5.75
N MET A 403 -6.44 -20.04 6.90
CA MET A 403 -7.15 -20.82 7.91
C MET A 403 -6.98 -20.21 9.28
N ALA A 404 -8.10 -19.94 9.95
CA ALA A 404 -8.13 -19.34 11.27
C ALA A 404 -8.37 -20.39 12.37
N THR A 405 -7.64 -20.27 13.44
CA THR A 405 -7.92 -20.82 14.77
C THR A 405 -8.51 -19.72 15.67
N PRO A 406 -8.97 -20.00 16.86
CA PRO A 406 -9.41 -18.94 17.78
C PRO A 406 -8.35 -17.85 17.98
N ASP A 407 -7.07 -18.23 18.07
CA ASP A 407 -5.98 -17.33 18.43
C ASP A 407 -5.28 -16.71 17.21
N LYS A 408 -5.10 -17.48 16.13
CA LYS A 408 -4.23 -17.09 15.01
C LYS A 408 -4.87 -17.36 13.65
N VAL A 409 -4.43 -16.60 12.64
CA VAL A 409 -4.80 -16.88 11.24
C VAL A 409 -3.54 -17.20 10.45
N PHE A 410 -3.55 -18.34 9.78
CA PHE A 410 -2.47 -18.82 8.92
C PHE A 410 -2.81 -18.58 7.46
N SER A 411 -1.87 -17.98 6.71
CA SER A 411 -1.92 -17.95 5.26
C SER A 411 -1.43 -19.30 4.74
N LEU A 412 -2.28 -19.98 3.95
CA LEU A 412 -2.00 -21.32 3.38
C LEU A 412 -1.34 -21.22 2.01
N GLY A 413 -1.77 -20.26 1.21
CA GLY A 413 -1.28 -20.05 -0.13
C GLY A 413 -1.91 -18.85 -0.82
N MET A 414 -1.17 -18.29 -1.80
CA MET A 414 -1.63 -17.24 -2.68
C MET A 414 -1.25 -17.57 -4.12
N VAL A 415 -2.20 -18.03 -4.89
CA VAL A 415 -1.97 -18.72 -6.15
C VAL A 415 -2.53 -17.93 -7.33
N GLU A 416 -1.78 -17.87 -8.43
CA GLU A 416 -2.24 -17.33 -9.71
C GLU A 416 -3.33 -18.22 -10.31
N MET A 417 -4.45 -17.61 -10.74
CA MET A 417 -5.61 -18.29 -11.24
C MET A 417 -5.69 -18.32 -12.77
N LYS A 418 -6.13 -19.43 -13.34
CA LYS A 418 -6.43 -19.53 -14.76
C LYS A 418 -7.84 -19.04 -15.10
N SER A 419 -8.79 -19.13 -14.17
CA SER A 419 -10.15 -18.58 -14.30
C SER A 419 -10.79 -18.38 -12.93
N GLY A 420 -11.79 -17.50 -12.83
CA GLY A 420 -12.54 -17.21 -11.61
C GLY A 420 -13.79 -18.09 -11.41
N THR A 421 -13.88 -19.29 -11.99
CA THR A 421 -15.01 -20.17 -11.74
C THR A 421 -14.88 -20.89 -10.39
N ALA A 422 -16.01 -21.19 -9.75
CA ALA A 422 -16.03 -21.90 -8.46
C ALA A 422 -15.26 -23.23 -8.51
N GLN A 423 -15.36 -23.98 -9.61
CA GLN A 423 -14.63 -25.23 -9.79
C GLN A 423 -13.11 -24.98 -9.80
N HIS A 424 -12.61 -23.96 -10.50
CA HIS A 424 -11.18 -23.65 -10.50
C HIS A 424 -10.68 -23.14 -9.15
N VAL A 425 -11.48 -22.35 -8.43
CA VAL A 425 -11.16 -21.95 -7.05
C VAL A 425 -11.03 -23.19 -6.16
N PHE A 426 -11.96 -24.16 -6.29
CA PHE A 426 -11.93 -25.39 -5.54
C PHE A 426 -10.75 -26.30 -5.92
N ASP A 427 -10.48 -26.48 -7.20
CA ASP A 427 -9.34 -27.27 -7.66
C ASP A 427 -8.01 -26.69 -7.15
N THR A 428 -7.90 -25.35 -7.14
CA THR A 428 -6.73 -24.65 -6.62
C THR A 428 -6.62 -24.80 -5.10
N PHE A 429 -7.74 -24.80 -4.37
CA PHE A 429 -7.76 -25.06 -2.94
C PHE A 429 -7.23 -26.47 -2.63
N LYS A 430 -7.72 -27.49 -3.33
CA LYS A 430 -7.20 -28.86 -3.19
C LYS A 430 -5.70 -28.94 -3.51
N GLN A 431 -5.25 -28.19 -4.50
CA GLN A 431 -3.84 -28.11 -4.86
C GLN A 431 -2.99 -27.47 -3.75
N VAL A 432 -3.46 -26.41 -3.10
CA VAL A 432 -2.77 -25.79 -1.96
C VAL A 432 -2.67 -26.77 -0.79
N LEU A 433 -3.74 -27.50 -0.49
CA LEU A 433 -3.71 -28.55 0.54
C LEU A 433 -2.76 -29.69 0.17
N GLY A 434 -2.73 -30.09 -1.10
CA GLY A 434 -1.80 -31.10 -1.62
C GLY A 434 -0.34 -30.64 -1.54
N ASP A 435 -0.05 -29.39 -1.84
CA ASP A 435 1.31 -28.82 -1.70
C ASP A 435 1.79 -28.86 -0.22
N ILE A 436 0.89 -28.65 0.74
CA ILE A 436 1.17 -28.77 2.18
C ILE A 436 1.41 -30.23 2.56
N GLU A 437 0.57 -31.16 2.06
CA GLU A 437 0.73 -32.60 2.26
C GLU A 437 2.07 -33.12 1.76
N ASP A 438 2.46 -32.76 0.54
CA ASP A 438 3.73 -33.21 -0.08
C ASP A 438 4.94 -32.85 0.78
N VAL A 439 4.96 -31.65 1.33
CA VAL A 439 6.06 -31.19 2.21
C VAL A 439 5.98 -31.86 3.57
N ALA A 440 4.79 -31.98 4.15
CA ALA A 440 4.59 -32.62 5.44
C ALA A 440 4.90 -34.11 5.40
N ALA A 441 4.53 -34.83 4.33
CA ALA A 441 4.85 -36.23 4.11
C ALA A 441 6.37 -36.46 4.06
N THR A 442 7.12 -35.56 3.43
CA THR A 442 8.59 -35.60 3.42
C THR A 442 9.18 -35.44 4.83
N ALA A 443 8.48 -34.70 5.72
CA ALA A 443 8.83 -34.56 7.13
C ALA A 443 8.37 -35.72 8.02
N GLY A 444 7.68 -36.73 7.44
CA GLY A 444 7.15 -37.89 8.16
C GLY A 444 5.70 -37.72 8.68
N HIS A 445 5.00 -36.67 8.27
CA HIS A 445 3.60 -36.42 8.64
C HIS A 445 2.68 -36.73 7.46
N ALA A 446 1.75 -37.68 7.64
CA ALA A 446 0.81 -38.08 6.61
C ALA A 446 -0.63 -37.59 6.90
N ASN A 447 -1.44 -37.53 5.84
CA ASN A 447 -2.87 -37.18 5.89
C ASN A 447 -3.13 -35.75 6.43
N ILE A 448 -2.19 -34.82 6.28
CA ILE A 448 -2.34 -33.43 6.75
C ILE A 448 -3.43 -32.70 5.98
N ALA A 449 -3.47 -32.82 4.65
CA ALA A 449 -4.52 -32.19 3.82
C ALA A 449 -5.92 -32.63 4.25
N SER A 450 -6.10 -33.93 4.47
CA SER A 450 -7.35 -34.48 4.91
C SER A 450 -7.72 -34.04 6.33
N LYS A 451 -6.76 -34.01 7.26
CA LYS A 451 -6.98 -33.48 8.62
C LYS A 451 -7.37 -32.01 8.63
N LEU A 452 -6.67 -31.17 7.86
CA LEU A 452 -7.00 -29.76 7.75
C LEU A 452 -8.43 -29.55 7.25
N LEU A 453 -8.85 -30.33 6.26
CA LEU A 453 -10.21 -30.24 5.71
C LEU A 453 -11.25 -30.82 6.67
N ALA A 454 -10.96 -31.92 7.37
CA ALA A 454 -11.85 -32.51 8.38
C ALA A 454 -12.06 -31.55 9.56
N ASN A 455 -11.02 -30.87 9.98
CA ASN A 455 -11.07 -29.91 11.08
C ASN A 455 -11.70 -28.56 10.70
N MET A 456 -11.80 -28.26 9.40
CA MET A 456 -12.41 -27.04 8.91
C MET A 456 -13.94 -27.11 8.99
N LYS A 457 -14.52 -26.47 9.99
CA LYS A 457 -15.97 -26.45 10.29
C LYS A 457 -16.65 -25.20 9.75
N ASN A 458 -15.90 -24.15 9.47
CA ASN A 458 -16.44 -22.86 9.08
C ASN A 458 -15.76 -22.33 7.81
N THR A 459 -16.48 -21.50 7.06
CA THR A 459 -15.92 -20.67 5.99
C THR A 459 -16.27 -19.21 6.20
N MET A 460 -15.33 -18.32 5.83
CA MET A 460 -15.51 -16.87 5.80
C MET A 460 -15.11 -16.36 4.42
N SER A 461 -16.05 -15.74 3.70
CA SER A 461 -15.80 -15.23 2.35
C SER A 461 -16.70 -14.04 2.00
N ASP A 462 -16.59 -13.49 0.80
CA ASP A 462 -17.62 -12.63 0.24
C ASP A 462 -18.91 -13.47 -0.04
N ARG A 463 -20.01 -12.77 -0.36
CA ARG A 463 -21.29 -13.43 -0.63
C ARG A 463 -21.57 -13.61 -2.13
N CYS A 464 -20.56 -13.56 -2.98
CA CYS A 464 -20.73 -13.72 -4.42
C CYS A 464 -21.15 -15.17 -4.79
N ILE A 465 -21.70 -15.33 -5.98
CA ILE A 465 -22.19 -16.65 -6.44
C ILE A 465 -21.05 -17.67 -6.52
N VAL A 466 -19.86 -17.23 -6.92
CA VAL A 466 -18.67 -18.10 -7.04
C VAL A 466 -18.27 -18.65 -5.67
N GLN A 467 -18.23 -17.81 -4.63
CA GLN A 467 -17.87 -18.23 -3.27
C GLN A 467 -18.92 -19.16 -2.65
N LYS A 468 -20.22 -18.88 -2.86
CA LYS A 468 -21.28 -19.79 -2.43
C LYS A 468 -21.15 -21.17 -3.08
N SER A 469 -20.86 -21.21 -4.38
CA SER A 469 -20.65 -22.47 -5.11
C SER A 469 -19.36 -23.16 -4.66
N PHE A 470 -18.29 -22.42 -4.38
CA PHE A 470 -17.05 -22.94 -3.79
C PHE A 470 -17.31 -23.59 -2.42
N ASN A 471 -17.99 -22.86 -1.52
CA ASN A 471 -18.31 -23.38 -0.18
C ASN A 471 -19.09 -24.70 -0.27
N LYS A 472 -20.00 -24.80 -1.24
CA LYS A 472 -20.76 -26.07 -1.49
C LYS A 472 -19.84 -27.19 -1.96
N LEU A 473 -18.92 -26.92 -2.90
CA LEU A 473 -17.95 -27.92 -3.37
C LEU A 473 -17.02 -28.39 -2.23
N VAL A 474 -16.63 -27.49 -1.34
CA VAL A 474 -15.82 -27.85 -0.17
C VAL A 474 -16.61 -28.71 0.81
N GLU A 475 -17.88 -28.37 1.07
CA GLU A 475 -18.77 -29.18 1.92
C GLU A 475 -18.97 -30.58 1.34
N ASP A 476 -19.23 -30.71 0.05
CA ASP A 476 -19.42 -31.97 -0.63
C ASP A 476 -18.15 -32.82 -0.59
N TYR A 477 -16.97 -32.23 -0.84
CA TYR A 477 -15.68 -32.93 -0.74
C TYR A 477 -15.37 -33.34 0.71
N ARG A 478 -15.74 -32.53 1.68
CA ARG A 478 -15.58 -32.86 3.09
C ARG A 478 -16.44 -34.09 3.45
N LYS A 479 -17.68 -34.17 2.97
CA LYS A 479 -18.55 -35.35 3.14
C LYS A 479 -17.93 -36.60 2.55
N GLU A 480 -17.25 -36.51 1.43
CA GLU A 480 -16.56 -37.60 0.76
C GLU A 480 -15.41 -38.18 1.59
N ILE A 481 -14.60 -37.31 2.22
CA ILE A 481 -13.37 -37.74 2.91
C ILE A 481 -13.55 -38.09 4.39
N LEU A 482 -14.60 -37.59 5.07
CA LEU A 482 -14.77 -37.79 6.51
C LEU A 482 -14.87 -39.27 6.92
N PRO A 483 -15.52 -40.17 6.14
CA PRO A 483 -15.55 -41.59 6.44
C PRO A 483 -14.17 -42.24 6.54
N ASP A 484 -13.19 -41.76 5.77
CA ASP A 484 -11.83 -42.31 5.74
C ASP A 484 -10.94 -41.76 6.86
N ILE A 485 -11.36 -40.68 7.53
CA ILE A 485 -10.55 -39.95 8.52
C ILE A 485 -11.05 -40.19 9.95
N ILE A 486 -12.37 -40.32 10.13
CA ILE A 486 -12.97 -40.43 11.46
C ILE A 486 -13.10 -41.89 11.82
N ASP A 487 -12.39 -42.33 12.83
CA ASP A 487 -12.49 -43.67 13.34
C ASP A 487 -13.92 -43.97 13.81
N GLY A 488 -14.47 -45.13 13.41
CA GLY A 488 -15.79 -45.55 13.83
C GLY A 488 -16.96 -44.82 13.14
N TRP A 489 -16.71 -44.17 11.99
CA TRP A 489 -17.70 -43.42 11.20
C TRP A 489 -19.02 -44.14 11.00
N GLU A 490 -18.96 -45.46 10.75
CA GLU A 490 -20.16 -46.32 10.56
C GLU A 490 -21.03 -46.43 11.81
N GLY A 491 -20.49 -46.21 13.00
CA GLY A 491 -21.20 -46.25 14.27
C GLY A 491 -22.03 -45.01 14.59
N PHE A 492 -21.78 -43.87 13.91
CA PHE A 492 -22.53 -42.63 14.13
C PHE A 492 -23.92 -42.66 13.48
N SER A 493 -24.89 -42.00 14.11
CA SER A 493 -26.22 -41.79 13.54
C SER A 493 -26.15 -40.90 12.30
N GLU A 494 -27.18 -40.91 11.46
CA GLU A 494 -27.28 -40.08 10.27
C GLU A 494 -27.31 -38.58 10.62
N GLU A 495 -27.92 -38.23 11.76
CA GLU A 495 -27.93 -36.88 12.26
C GLU A 495 -26.53 -36.42 12.66
N GLU A 496 -25.76 -37.25 13.36
CA GLU A 496 -24.37 -36.97 13.75
C GLU A 496 -23.48 -36.84 12.53
N ARG A 497 -23.55 -37.76 11.57
CA ARG A 497 -22.82 -37.70 10.28
C ARG A 497 -23.14 -36.40 9.54
N THR A 498 -24.43 -36.05 9.46
CA THR A 498 -24.89 -34.81 8.82
C THR A 498 -24.33 -33.56 9.56
N SER A 499 -24.40 -33.59 10.88
CA SER A 499 -23.87 -32.52 11.71
C SER A 499 -22.36 -32.37 11.54
N MET A 500 -21.60 -33.46 11.58
CA MET A 500 -20.15 -33.46 11.36
C MET A 500 -19.78 -33.01 9.96
N SER A 501 -20.53 -33.40 8.94
CA SER A 501 -20.25 -33.02 7.53
C SER A 501 -20.55 -31.55 7.22
N ARG A 502 -21.52 -30.96 7.93
CA ARG A 502 -21.96 -29.57 7.67
C ARG A 502 -20.85 -28.58 7.85
N ILE A 503 -20.79 -27.60 6.98
CA ILE A 503 -19.94 -26.42 7.08
C ILE A 503 -20.81 -25.19 7.40
N ASN A 504 -20.39 -24.41 8.38
CA ASN A 504 -20.99 -23.12 8.70
C ASN A 504 -20.40 -22.04 7.77
N CYS A 505 -21.25 -21.44 6.95
CA CYS A 505 -20.82 -20.41 5.99
C CYS A 505 -21.12 -19.02 6.54
N PHE A 506 -20.07 -18.28 6.84
CA PHE A 506 -20.13 -16.89 7.27
C PHE A 506 -19.68 -15.95 6.14
N TYR A 507 -20.15 -14.73 6.21
CA TYR A 507 -19.86 -13.72 5.19
C TYR A 507 -19.26 -12.47 5.80
N CYS A 508 -18.28 -11.93 5.12
CA CYS A 508 -17.45 -10.82 5.58
C CYS A 508 -18.26 -9.55 5.86
N GLY A 509 -18.14 -9.03 7.09
CA GLY A 509 -18.77 -7.77 7.50
C GLY A 509 -18.25 -6.55 6.73
N MET A 510 -17.00 -6.56 6.26
CA MET A 510 -16.48 -5.48 5.38
C MET A 510 -17.23 -5.44 4.05
N HIS A 511 -17.51 -6.60 3.44
CA HIS A 511 -18.29 -6.66 2.21
C HIS A 511 -19.76 -6.26 2.42
N TYR A 512 -20.28 -6.39 3.65
CA TYR A 512 -21.56 -5.78 3.99
C TYR A 512 -21.49 -4.26 3.94
N ILE A 513 -20.44 -3.64 4.52
CA ILE A 513 -20.23 -2.17 4.45
C ILE A 513 -20.04 -1.70 3.00
N VAL A 514 -19.27 -2.42 2.19
CA VAL A 514 -19.13 -2.14 0.75
C VAL A 514 -20.49 -2.18 0.05
N GLY A 515 -21.29 -3.19 0.35
CA GLY A 515 -22.64 -3.31 -0.20
C GLY A 515 -23.59 -2.20 0.25
N LEU A 516 -23.45 -1.66 1.46
CA LEU A 516 -24.18 -0.47 1.91
C LEU A 516 -23.82 0.74 1.03
N ALA A 517 -22.53 0.96 0.73
CA ALA A 517 -22.05 2.05 -0.10
C ALA A 517 -22.58 1.95 -1.54
N ASP A 518 -22.50 0.75 -2.14
CA ASP A 518 -23.02 0.50 -3.48
C ASP A 518 -24.54 0.71 -3.55
N SER A 519 -25.26 0.26 -2.51
CA SER A 519 -26.72 0.45 -2.40
C SER A 519 -27.09 1.94 -2.26
N CYS A 520 -26.37 2.69 -1.43
CA CYS A 520 -26.56 4.14 -1.29
C CYS A 520 -26.29 4.87 -2.62
N THR A 521 -25.19 4.54 -3.29
CA THR A 521 -24.82 5.15 -4.57
C THR A 521 -25.89 4.87 -5.65
N ALA A 522 -26.37 3.62 -5.71
CA ALA A 522 -27.44 3.25 -6.64
C ALA A 522 -28.77 3.93 -6.29
N ALA A 523 -29.12 4.02 -5.02
CA ALA A 523 -30.33 4.69 -4.54
C ALA A 523 -30.29 6.19 -4.82
N LEU A 524 -29.19 6.88 -4.55
CA LEU A 524 -28.99 8.29 -4.87
C LEU A 524 -29.23 8.56 -6.36
N LYS A 525 -28.68 7.72 -7.24
CA LYS A 525 -28.92 7.85 -8.68
C LYS A 525 -30.39 7.74 -9.08
N VAL A 526 -31.16 6.89 -8.39
CA VAL A 526 -32.61 6.77 -8.64
C VAL A 526 -33.35 7.97 -8.07
N TRP A 527 -33.02 8.40 -6.85
CA TRP A 527 -33.59 9.59 -6.23
C TRP A 527 -33.32 10.84 -7.06
N GLU A 528 -32.08 11.06 -7.50
CA GLU A 528 -31.71 12.20 -8.38
C GLU A 528 -32.54 12.24 -9.66
N LYS A 529 -32.77 11.10 -10.33
CA LYS A 529 -33.63 11.04 -11.53
C LYS A 529 -35.07 11.36 -11.24
N ALA A 530 -35.57 10.95 -10.09
CA ALA A 530 -36.95 11.27 -9.69
C ALA A 530 -37.09 12.75 -9.32
N HIS A 531 -36.10 13.31 -8.62
CA HIS A 531 -36.09 14.68 -8.13
C HIS A 531 -35.96 15.72 -9.26
N PHE A 532 -34.95 15.52 -10.13
CA PHE A 532 -34.69 16.47 -11.23
C PHE A 532 -35.56 16.25 -12.47
N GLY A 533 -36.10 15.04 -12.62
CA GLY A 533 -36.83 14.64 -13.83
C GLY A 533 -35.94 13.94 -14.87
N GLU A 534 -36.57 13.10 -15.70
CA GLU A 534 -35.86 12.33 -16.70
C GLU A 534 -35.36 13.24 -17.86
N GLY A 535 -34.05 13.11 -18.15
CA GLY A 535 -33.37 13.87 -19.21
C GLY A 535 -32.86 15.25 -18.81
N VAL A 536 -33.08 15.70 -17.57
CA VAL A 536 -32.54 16.97 -17.07
C VAL A 536 -31.04 16.77 -16.76
N LYS A 537 -30.22 17.68 -17.27
CA LYS A 537 -28.76 17.68 -17.00
C LYS A 537 -28.46 18.47 -15.73
N VAL A 538 -27.71 17.86 -14.82
CA VAL A 538 -27.38 18.42 -13.51
C VAL A 538 -25.87 18.60 -13.37
N GLY A 539 -25.48 19.77 -12.86
CA GLY A 539 -24.06 20.07 -12.59
C GLY A 539 -23.15 19.82 -13.79
N ALA A 540 -22.12 19.06 -13.63
CA ALA A 540 -21.16 18.75 -14.69
C ALA A 540 -21.74 18.05 -15.93
N GLU A 541 -22.93 17.46 -15.87
CA GLU A 541 -23.57 16.90 -17.07
C GLU A 541 -23.89 17.96 -18.15
N ARG A 542 -23.93 19.23 -17.77
CA ARG A 542 -24.07 20.35 -18.70
C ARG A 542 -22.84 20.58 -19.54
N LEU A 543 -21.66 20.07 -19.08
CA LEU A 543 -20.41 20.23 -19.80
C LEU A 543 -20.25 19.14 -20.87
N PRO A 544 -19.68 19.46 -22.06
CA PRO A 544 -19.37 18.46 -23.08
C PRO A 544 -18.34 17.44 -22.59
N GLY A 545 -18.52 16.15 -22.92
CA GLY A 545 -17.54 15.11 -22.62
C GLY A 545 -17.47 14.70 -21.14
N THR A 546 -18.42 15.10 -20.30
CA THR A 546 -18.49 14.66 -18.91
C THR A 546 -18.99 13.21 -18.84
N TRP A 547 -18.35 12.44 -17.97
CA TRP A 547 -18.66 11.03 -17.75
C TRP A 547 -20.10 10.84 -17.25
N GLN A 548 -20.85 10.03 -17.98
CA GLN A 548 -22.24 9.70 -17.69
C GLN A 548 -22.33 8.22 -17.32
N GLY A 549 -22.46 7.88 -16.08
CA GLY A 549 -22.58 6.44 -15.75
C GLY A 549 -22.89 6.18 -14.29
N THR A 550 -22.34 6.97 -13.40
CA THR A 550 -22.66 7.00 -11.96
C THR A 550 -23.76 8.03 -11.70
N GLY A 551 -24.39 8.03 -10.52
CA GLY A 551 -25.21 9.15 -10.06
C GLY A 551 -24.40 10.43 -9.94
N ASN A 552 -25.06 11.57 -9.91
CA ASN A 552 -24.42 12.88 -9.90
C ASN A 552 -23.66 13.14 -8.58
N THR A 553 -24.26 12.81 -7.43
CA THR A 553 -23.58 12.88 -6.12
C THR A 553 -22.33 11.99 -6.08
N ALA A 554 -22.41 10.76 -6.60
CA ALA A 554 -21.25 9.88 -6.69
C ALA A 554 -20.16 10.48 -7.59
N ARG A 555 -20.53 11.08 -8.74
CA ARG A 555 -19.61 11.80 -9.63
C ARG A 555 -18.95 12.96 -8.90
N LEU A 556 -19.72 13.80 -8.19
CA LEU A 556 -19.18 14.86 -7.35
C LEU A 556 -18.08 14.31 -6.42
N ILE A 557 -18.39 13.24 -5.66
CA ILE A 557 -17.46 12.68 -4.69
C ILE A 557 -16.21 12.15 -5.39
N TYR A 558 -16.34 11.38 -6.46
CA TYR A 558 -15.19 10.81 -7.19
C TYR A 558 -14.30 11.87 -7.84
N SER A 559 -14.92 12.85 -8.53
CA SER A 559 -14.16 13.90 -9.21
C SER A 559 -13.50 14.88 -8.24
N THR A 560 -14.17 15.22 -7.14
CA THR A 560 -13.58 16.05 -6.07
C THR A 560 -12.42 15.36 -5.37
N THR A 561 -12.58 14.08 -5.03
CA THR A 561 -11.48 13.28 -4.46
C THR A 561 -10.30 13.23 -5.44
N LYS A 562 -10.56 12.99 -6.72
CA LYS A 562 -9.50 12.96 -7.75
C LYS A 562 -8.80 14.32 -7.89
N ALA A 563 -9.50 15.43 -7.70
CA ALA A 563 -8.95 16.77 -7.83
C ALA A 563 -8.14 17.23 -6.61
N PHE A 564 -8.52 16.84 -5.39
CA PHE A 564 -8.03 17.45 -4.16
C PHE A 564 -7.32 16.49 -3.20
N GLU A 565 -7.57 15.17 -3.27
CA GLU A 565 -6.96 14.21 -2.34
C GLU A 565 -5.46 14.07 -2.61
N LYS A 566 -4.68 13.79 -1.58
CA LYS A 566 -3.19 13.75 -1.59
C LYS A 566 -2.58 12.89 -2.71
N HIS A 567 -3.25 11.82 -3.10
CA HIS A 567 -2.83 10.92 -4.18
C HIS A 567 -3.72 11.07 -5.43
N GLY A 568 -4.46 12.16 -5.54
CA GLY A 568 -5.28 12.48 -6.67
C GLY A 568 -4.51 12.67 -7.98
N ASP A 569 -5.16 13.20 -8.99
CA ASP A 569 -4.55 13.40 -10.31
C ASP A 569 -3.51 14.51 -10.27
N GLU A 570 -2.23 14.17 -10.38
CA GLU A 570 -1.13 15.15 -10.34
C GLU A 570 -1.16 16.15 -11.52
N ALA A 571 -1.72 15.74 -12.67
CA ALA A 571 -1.77 16.56 -13.88
C ALA A 571 -3.02 17.42 -13.95
N ALA A 572 -4.19 16.82 -13.70
CA ALA A 572 -5.48 17.50 -13.82
C ALA A 572 -6.02 18.04 -12.48
N GLY A 573 -5.55 17.53 -11.35
CA GLY A 573 -5.93 18.00 -10.02
C GLY A 573 -5.14 19.25 -9.59
N CYS A 574 -5.47 19.73 -8.40
CA CYS A 574 -4.83 20.89 -7.76
C CYS A 574 -4.44 20.62 -6.30
N VAL A 575 -4.00 19.40 -6.02
CA VAL A 575 -3.72 18.88 -4.68
C VAL A 575 -2.79 19.79 -3.87
N ALA A 576 -1.62 20.12 -4.43
CA ALA A 576 -0.60 20.90 -3.74
C ALA A 576 -1.09 22.36 -3.46
N ASP A 577 -1.75 22.96 -4.46
CA ASP A 577 -2.23 24.34 -4.36
C ASP A 577 -3.36 24.45 -3.32
N PHE A 578 -4.30 23.48 -3.34
CA PHE A 578 -5.40 23.43 -2.36
C PHE A 578 -4.90 23.12 -0.95
N HIS A 579 -3.92 22.25 -0.82
CA HIS A 579 -3.31 21.96 0.48
C HIS A 579 -2.62 23.20 1.07
N ALA A 580 -1.93 24.00 0.24
CA ALA A 580 -1.36 25.27 0.65
C ALA A 580 -2.44 26.26 1.10
N PHE A 581 -3.53 26.37 0.34
CA PHE A 581 -4.70 27.21 0.68
C PHE A 581 -5.33 26.79 2.04
N LEU A 582 -5.55 25.49 2.27
CA LEU A 582 -6.08 25.01 3.54
C LEU A 582 -5.13 25.26 4.72
N SER A 583 -3.81 25.23 4.46
CA SER A 583 -2.80 25.45 5.52
C SER A 583 -2.83 26.88 6.09
N GLU A 584 -3.33 27.86 5.35
CA GLU A 584 -3.49 29.24 5.83
C GLU A 584 -4.51 29.34 6.98
N THR A 585 -5.54 28.49 6.94
CA THR A 585 -6.57 28.44 7.99
C THR A 585 -6.42 27.24 8.91
N ASN A 586 -5.32 26.50 8.84
CA ASN A 586 -5.06 25.26 9.59
C ASN A 586 -6.23 24.25 9.49
N THR A 587 -6.85 24.17 8.31
CA THR A 587 -8.00 23.30 8.06
C THR A 587 -7.51 21.92 7.58
N PRO A 588 -7.95 20.81 8.20
CA PRO A 588 -7.61 19.48 7.71
C PRO A 588 -8.27 19.18 6.37
N LEU A 589 -7.66 18.30 5.58
CA LEU A 589 -8.22 17.72 4.37
C LEU A 589 -8.70 16.28 4.65
N PRO A 590 -9.93 16.07 5.09
CA PRO A 590 -10.46 14.75 5.43
C PRO A 590 -10.99 14.03 4.19
N LEU A 591 -10.11 13.75 3.23
CA LEU A 591 -10.39 12.94 2.05
C LEU A 591 -9.43 11.77 1.97
N ASP A 592 -9.97 10.59 1.71
CA ASP A 592 -9.22 9.35 1.51
C ASP A 592 -9.20 8.96 0.03
N GLU A 593 -8.11 8.34 -0.40
CA GLU A 593 -7.92 7.88 -1.76
C GLU A 593 -8.87 6.73 -2.13
N TYR A 594 -9.47 6.83 -3.31
CA TYR A 594 -10.16 5.71 -3.94
C TYR A 594 -9.13 4.72 -4.51
N ARG A 595 -8.96 3.57 -3.85
CA ARG A 595 -8.12 2.47 -4.35
C ARG A 595 -8.92 1.18 -4.49
N GLY A 596 -8.93 0.62 -5.69
CA GLY A 596 -9.61 -0.64 -5.97
C GLY A 596 -11.11 -0.62 -5.67
N ASN A 597 -11.63 -1.68 -5.07
CA ASN A 597 -13.07 -1.84 -4.77
C ASN A 597 -13.50 -1.21 -3.43
N ARG A 598 -12.80 -0.20 -2.95
CA ARG A 598 -13.11 0.47 -1.67
C ARG A 598 -14.26 1.47 -1.82
N SER A 599 -15.41 1.03 -2.32
CA SER A 599 -16.58 1.91 -2.50
C SER A 599 -17.09 2.55 -1.21
N TYR A 600 -16.82 1.96 -0.05
CA TYR A 600 -17.19 2.52 1.26
C TYR A 600 -16.52 3.88 1.56
N VAL A 601 -15.44 4.23 0.88
CA VAL A 601 -14.77 5.53 0.98
C VAL A 601 -15.72 6.68 0.57
N VAL A 602 -16.76 6.39 -0.22
CA VAL A 602 -17.80 7.37 -0.58
C VAL A 602 -18.44 8.03 0.64
N PHE A 603 -18.63 7.28 1.72
CA PHE A 603 -19.18 7.81 2.97
C PHE A 603 -18.23 8.81 3.63
N HIS A 604 -16.96 8.44 3.78
CA HIS A 604 -15.93 9.28 4.38
C HIS A 604 -15.69 10.54 3.55
N ASN A 605 -15.54 10.40 2.25
CA ASN A 605 -15.29 11.52 1.35
C ASN A 605 -16.53 12.42 1.20
N GLY A 606 -17.73 11.86 1.28
CA GLY A 606 -18.97 12.65 1.37
C GLY A 606 -18.97 13.60 2.55
N ALA A 607 -18.55 13.11 3.73
CA ALA A 607 -18.38 13.93 4.93
C ALA A 607 -17.33 15.03 4.74
N GLY A 608 -16.17 14.68 4.19
CA GLY A 608 -15.09 15.63 3.93
C GLY A 608 -15.46 16.71 2.91
N ILE A 609 -16.16 16.32 1.85
CA ILE A 609 -16.64 17.25 0.83
C ILE A 609 -17.67 18.20 1.40
N TYR A 610 -18.66 17.72 2.14
CA TYR A 610 -19.62 18.60 2.80
C TYR A 610 -18.91 19.59 3.73
N TYR A 611 -17.97 19.14 4.53
CA TYR A 611 -17.20 20.01 5.43
C TYR A 611 -16.40 21.09 4.68
N LEU A 612 -15.87 20.77 3.50
CA LEU A 612 -14.98 21.66 2.76
C LEU A 612 -15.64 22.34 1.54
N HIS A 613 -16.89 22.03 1.18
CA HIS A 613 -17.47 22.44 -0.11
C HIS A 613 -17.38 23.96 -0.38
N ASN A 614 -17.63 24.79 0.61
CA ASN A 614 -17.52 26.23 0.47
C ASN A 614 -16.06 26.67 0.25
N LYS A 615 -15.09 26.06 0.93
CA LYS A 615 -13.66 26.35 0.74
C LYS A 615 -13.16 25.85 -0.62
N MET A 616 -13.66 24.69 -1.08
CA MET A 616 -13.36 24.15 -2.40
C MET A 616 -13.91 25.04 -3.50
N LEU A 617 -15.16 25.47 -3.36
CA LEU A 617 -15.80 26.36 -4.33
C LEU A 617 -15.08 27.72 -4.40
N HIS A 618 -14.81 28.35 -3.24
CA HIS A 618 -14.03 29.58 -3.16
C HIS A 618 -12.64 29.42 -3.79
N PHE A 619 -11.94 28.32 -3.49
CA PHE A 619 -10.64 28.05 -4.08
C PHE A 619 -10.71 27.95 -5.61
N LEU A 620 -11.71 27.22 -6.16
CA LEU A 620 -11.86 27.02 -7.60
C LEU A 620 -12.34 28.27 -8.35
N VAL A 621 -13.06 29.18 -7.67
CA VAL A 621 -13.59 30.42 -8.29
C VAL A 621 -12.59 31.57 -8.20
N ASP A 622 -11.99 31.77 -7.03
CA ASP A 622 -11.30 33.02 -6.69
C ASP A 622 -9.78 32.87 -6.55
N VAL A 623 -9.29 31.64 -6.31
CA VAL A 623 -7.86 31.42 -5.97
C VAL A 623 -7.14 30.64 -7.05
N SER A 624 -7.75 29.58 -7.60
CA SER A 624 -7.08 28.71 -8.56
C SER A 624 -6.94 29.35 -9.92
N VAL A 625 -5.73 29.32 -10.46
CA VAL A 625 -5.43 29.73 -11.84
C VAL A 625 -5.57 28.58 -12.84
N ARG A 626 -5.78 27.37 -12.36
CA ARG A 626 -5.93 26.17 -13.20
C ARG A 626 -7.37 26.08 -13.69
N ASP A 627 -7.54 25.84 -14.99
CA ASP A 627 -8.84 25.63 -15.61
C ASP A 627 -8.76 24.45 -16.58
N ASN A 628 -9.32 23.32 -16.17
CA ASN A 628 -9.41 22.11 -16.99
C ASN A 628 -10.76 21.41 -16.78
N GLN A 629 -11.04 20.39 -17.59
CA GLN A 629 -12.32 19.70 -17.56
C GLN A 629 -12.66 19.09 -16.19
N LEU A 630 -11.69 18.52 -15.46
CA LEU A 630 -11.92 17.96 -14.13
C LEU A 630 -12.36 19.04 -13.14
N LEU A 631 -11.61 20.15 -13.07
CA LEU A 631 -11.89 21.24 -12.12
C LEU A 631 -13.19 21.97 -12.45
N ARG A 632 -13.51 22.16 -13.75
CA ARG A 632 -14.81 22.69 -14.18
C ARG A 632 -15.95 21.77 -13.76
N ALA A 633 -15.82 20.45 -13.96
CA ALA A 633 -16.83 19.49 -13.54
C ALA A 633 -17.05 19.52 -12.03
N VAL A 634 -15.97 19.57 -11.24
CA VAL A 634 -16.07 19.69 -9.78
C VAL A 634 -16.73 21.00 -9.37
N LYS A 635 -16.39 22.12 -10.01
CA LYS A 635 -17.00 23.43 -9.74
C LYS A 635 -18.50 23.43 -10.00
N GLU A 636 -18.94 22.89 -11.14
CA GLU A 636 -20.36 22.78 -11.49
C GLU A 636 -21.13 21.90 -10.51
N ASP A 637 -20.56 20.72 -10.15
CA ASP A 637 -21.21 19.81 -9.21
C ASP A 637 -21.24 20.36 -7.78
N LEU A 638 -20.22 21.10 -7.32
CA LEU A 638 -20.20 21.78 -6.02
C LEU A 638 -21.23 22.92 -5.92
N GLY A 639 -21.67 23.47 -7.05
CA GLY A 639 -22.70 24.49 -7.12
C GLY A 639 -24.13 23.96 -6.91
N GLU A 640 -24.35 22.65 -7.04
CA GLU A 640 -25.67 22.03 -6.94
C GLU A 640 -26.02 21.67 -5.49
N THR A 641 -27.10 22.27 -4.99
CA THR A 641 -27.53 22.11 -3.59
C THR A 641 -27.86 20.66 -3.25
N GLU A 642 -28.51 19.95 -4.12
CA GLU A 642 -28.96 18.57 -3.95
C GLU A 642 -27.77 17.60 -3.90
N LEU A 643 -26.72 17.86 -4.68
CA LEU A 643 -25.53 17.03 -4.66
C LEU A 643 -24.74 17.21 -3.36
N ILE A 644 -24.69 18.44 -2.83
CA ILE A 644 -24.08 18.73 -1.54
C ILE A 644 -24.89 18.11 -0.39
N ALA A 645 -26.24 18.19 -0.47
CA ALA A 645 -27.11 17.49 0.50
C ALA A 645 -26.93 15.97 0.44
N GLY A 646 -26.76 15.39 -0.76
CA GLY A 646 -26.42 13.98 -0.93
C GLY A 646 -25.08 13.60 -0.31
N ALA A 647 -24.06 14.44 -0.49
CA ALA A 647 -22.76 14.26 0.15
C ALA A 647 -22.86 14.36 1.70
N ARG A 648 -23.66 15.31 2.21
CA ARG A 648 -23.98 15.44 3.64
C ARG A 648 -24.65 14.18 4.19
N ALA A 649 -25.67 13.66 3.51
CA ALA A 649 -26.38 12.45 3.91
C ALA A 649 -25.44 11.25 4.01
N LEU A 650 -24.57 11.04 3.02
CA LEU A 650 -23.53 9.99 3.08
C LEU A 650 -22.53 10.24 4.21
N GLY A 651 -22.15 11.49 4.45
CA GLY A 651 -21.27 11.90 5.56
C GLY A 651 -21.89 11.62 6.94
N ILE A 652 -23.16 11.88 7.13
CA ILE A 652 -23.92 11.56 8.36
C ILE A 652 -23.93 10.04 8.57
N LEU A 653 -24.28 9.27 7.53
CA LEU A 653 -24.23 7.81 7.60
C LEU A 653 -22.81 7.30 7.89
N SER A 654 -21.78 7.96 7.35
CA SER A 654 -20.37 7.63 7.69
C SER A 654 -20.12 7.66 9.20
N LYS A 655 -20.52 8.77 9.83
CA LYS A 655 -20.18 9.00 11.25
C LYS A 655 -21.08 8.24 12.22
N LEU A 656 -22.37 8.14 11.92
CA LEU A 656 -23.36 7.59 12.83
C LEU A 656 -23.63 6.09 12.62
N VAL A 657 -23.37 5.55 11.43
CA VAL A 657 -23.67 4.14 11.11
C VAL A 657 -22.42 3.38 10.75
N ILE A 658 -21.67 3.84 9.75
CA ILE A 658 -20.57 3.07 9.15
C ILE A 658 -19.39 2.96 10.12
N ASN A 659 -18.96 4.07 10.74
CA ASN A 659 -17.84 4.04 11.69
C ASN A 659 -18.15 3.19 12.94
N PRO A 660 -19.32 3.32 13.61
CA PRO A 660 -19.69 2.42 14.69
C PRO A 660 -19.74 0.94 14.27
N LEU A 661 -20.29 0.66 13.10
CA LEU A 661 -20.32 -0.70 12.55
C LEU A 661 -18.91 -1.24 12.29
N TRP A 662 -18.01 -0.42 11.77
CA TRP A 662 -16.62 -0.78 11.58
C TRP A 662 -15.94 -1.10 12.91
N CYS A 663 -16.10 -0.24 13.93
CA CYS A 663 -15.58 -0.50 15.27
C CYS A 663 -16.10 -1.82 15.86
N LEU A 664 -17.38 -2.13 15.65
CA LEU A 664 -17.97 -3.41 16.08
C LEU A 664 -17.32 -4.60 15.38
N LEU A 665 -17.07 -4.49 14.08
CA LEU A 665 -16.46 -5.57 13.29
C LEU A 665 -14.98 -5.80 13.66
N GLU A 666 -14.29 -4.78 14.14
CA GLU A 666 -12.90 -4.88 14.64
C GLU A 666 -12.79 -5.24 16.12
N ASP A 667 -13.87 -5.12 16.89
CA ASP A 667 -13.86 -5.37 18.33
C ASP A 667 -13.58 -6.86 18.64
N PRO A 668 -12.45 -7.23 19.25
CA PRO A 668 -12.07 -8.62 19.48
C PRO A 668 -13.01 -9.34 20.48
N ASP A 669 -13.66 -8.57 21.37
CA ASP A 669 -14.50 -9.12 22.43
C ASP A 669 -15.90 -9.54 21.93
N VAL A 670 -16.25 -9.20 20.69
CA VAL A 670 -17.53 -9.55 20.08
C VAL A 670 -17.35 -10.72 19.11
N SER A 671 -17.96 -11.85 19.42
CA SER A 671 -17.94 -13.02 18.55
C SER A 671 -18.82 -12.85 17.29
N VAL A 672 -18.59 -13.67 16.26
CA VAL A 672 -19.38 -13.65 15.03
C VAL A 672 -20.87 -13.94 15.25
N LEU A 673 -21.21 -14.72 16.26
CA LEU A 673 -22.63 -15.01 16.62
C LEU A 673 -23.27 -13.81 17.31
N GLU A 674 -22.52 -13.13 18.19
CA GLU A 674 -23.02 -11.96 18.89
C GLU A 674 -23.26 -10.76 17.99
N VAL A 675 -22.56 -10.65 16.86
CA VAL A 675 -22.81 -9.58 15.87
C VAL A 675 -24.29 -9.59 15.41
N GLY A 676 -24.96 -10.76 15.42
CA GLY A 676 -26.37 -10.90 15.04
C GLY A 676 -27.32 -9.98 15.80
N LYS A 677 -27.10 -9.74 17.10
CA LYS A 677 -27.91 -8.82 17.91
C LYS A 677 -27.78 -7.36 17.43
N TYR A 678 -26.57 -6.96 17.04
CA TYR A 678 -26.28 -5.61 16.54
C TYR A 678 -26.82 -5.42 15.11
N TYR A 679 -26.72 -6.46 14.26
CA TYR A 679 -27.33 -6.43 12.94
C TYR A 679 -28.86 -6.35 13.01
N THR A 680 -29.48 -7.03 13.96
CA THR A 680 -30.93 -6.93 14.21
C THR A 680 -31.32 -5.52 14.64
N ALA A 681 -30.58 -4.92 15.58
CA ALA A 681 -30.83 -3.55 16.01
C ALA A 681 -30.63 -2.55 14.86
N LEU A 682 -29.55 -2.68 14.07
CA LEU A 682 -29.28 -1.81 12.94
C LEU A 682 -30.37 -1.94 11.86
N SER A 683 -30.81 -3.15 11.55
CA SER A 683 -31.87 -3.39 10.57
C SER A 683 -33.19 -2.72 11.00
N SER A 684 -33.56 -2.85 12.29
CA SER A 684 -34.72 -2.17 12.84
C SER A 684 -34.57 -0.63 12.76
N LYS A 685 -33.39 -0.12 13.04
CA LYS A 685 -33.11 1.32 12.93
C LYS A 685 -33.23 1.83 11.52
N PHE A 686 -32.80 1.09 10.51
CA PHE A 686 -33.03 1.47 9.10
C PHE A 686 -34.52 1.55 8.78
N ASP A 687 -35.36 0.67 9.30
CA ASP A 687 -36.82 0.72 9.11
C ASP A 687 -37.45 1.93 9.81
N ASP A 688 -36.94 2.33 10.98
CA ASP A 688 -37.35 3.52 11.71
C ASP A 688 -36.93 4.80 10.97
N TRP A 689 -35.67 4.90 10.58
CA TRP A 689 -35.10 6.05 9.85
C TRP A 689 -35.66 6.20 8.44
N ALA A 690 -36.18 5.13 7.84
CA ALA A 690 -36.90 5.22 6.59
C ALA A 690 -38.22 6.00 6.74
N LYS A 691 -38.78 6.10 7.95
CA LYS A 691 -40.00 6.86 8.27
C LYS A 691 -39.68 8.26 8.79
N ASP A 692 -38.66 8.34 9.67
CA ASP A 692 -38.18 9.58 10.27
C ASP A 692 -36.68 9.48 10.55
N ALA A 693 -35.91 10.27 9.83
CA ALA A 693 -34.44 10.32 9.92
C ALA A 693 -33.94 11.56 10.70
N SER A 694 -34.81 12.21 11.51
CA SER A 694 -34.47 13.45 12.20
C SER A 694 -33.30 13.28 13.18
N ASP A 695 -33.22 12.14 13.89
CA ASP A 695 -32.14 11.84 14.82
C ASP A 695 -30.79 11.55 14.11
N LEU A 696 -30.82 11.16 12.84
CA LEU A 696 -29.60 11.13 12.01
C LEU A 696 -29.14 12.55 11.70
N LEU A 697 -30.06 13.43 11.33
CA LEU A 697 -29.72 14.80 10.93
C LEU A 697 -29.16 15.63 12.09
N ASP A 698 -29.71 15.46 13.31
CA ASP A 698 -29.27 16.17 14.51
C ASP A 698 -28.07 15.50 15.21
N GLY A 699 -27.64 14.31 14.76
CA GLY A 699 -26.50 13.57 15.28
C GLY A 699 -26.76 12.75 16.55
N SER A 700 -28.03 12.70 17.01
CA SER A 700 -28.40 11.94 18.23
C SER A 700 -28.57 10.44 17.96
N ALA A 701 -28.68 10.02 16.70
CA ALA A 701 -28.88 8.64 16.28
C ALA A 701 -27.83 7.68 16.83
N ARG A 702 -28.27 6.49 17.20
CA ARG A 702 -27.41 5.37 17.57
C ARG A 702 -27.88 4.12 16.81
N PRO A 703 -27.01 3.51 15.99
CA PRO A 703 -27.38 2.38 15.13
C PRO A 703 -27.67 1.10 15.94
N PHE A 704 -27.06 0.98 17.11
CA PHE A 704 -27.25 -0.11 18.06
C PHE A 704 -26.80 0.32 19.47
N PRO A 705 -27.15 -0.43 20.53
CA PRO A 705 -26.73 -0.13 21.90
C PRO A 705 -25.19 -0.08 22.01
N ASN A 706 -24.69 0.87 22.77
CA ASN A 706 -23.25 1.10 23.01
C ASN A 706 -22.43 1.41 21.74
N ALA A 707 -23.06 1.88 20.67
CA ALA A 707 -22.35 2.31 19.46
C ALA A 707 -21.34 3.42 19.79
N LYS A 708 -20.08 3.20 19.40
CA LYS A 708 -18.98 4.15 19.57
C LYS A 708 -19.06 5.23 18.48
N VAL A 709 -19.76 6.32 18.73
CA VAL A 709 -19.84 7.47 17.83
C VAL A 709 -18.82 8.52 18.24
N SER A 710 -17.92 8.89 17.35
CA SER A 710 -16.94 9.96 17.59
C SER A 710 -17.55 11.31 17.20
N THR A 711 -17.93 12.09 18.19
CA THR A 711 -18.52 13.43 18.04
C THR A 711 -17.50 14.56 18.13
N LEU A 712 -16.27 14.28 18.56
CA LEU A 712 -15.22 15.27 18.80
C LEU A 712 -14.38 15.55 17.55
N CYS A 713 -15.02 15.97 16.45
CA CYS A 713 -14.29 16.43 15.27
C CYS A 713 -15.11 17.48 14.49
N ASP A 714 -14.41 18.44 13.90
CA ASP A 714 -14.99 19.55 13.14
C ASP A 714 -15.89 19.06 12.00
N VAL A 715 -15.53 17.95 11.35
CA VAL A 715 -16.33 17.34 10.30
C VAL A 715 -17.69 16.88 10.82
N PHE A 716 -17.74 16.24 11.99
CA PHE A 716 -19.01 15.82 12.58
C PHE A 716 -19.85 17.02 12.96
N THR A 717 -19.26 18.03 13.61
CA THR A 717 -19.94 19.26 14.01
C THR A 717 -20.58 19.92 12.78
N ALA A 718 -19.85 20.07 11.68
CA ALA A 718 -20.38 20.66 10.45
C ALA A 718 -21.51 19.84 9.81
N LEU A 719 -21.45 18.50 9.90
CA LEU A 719 -22.49 17.62 9.35
C LEU A 719 -23.84 17.79 10.05
N VAL A 720 -23.84 18.00 11.37
CA VAL A 720 -25.05 18.10 12.20
C VAL A 720 -25.47 19.53 12.48
N GLU A 721 -24.65 20.52 12.06
CA GLU A 721 -25.01 21.93 12.19
C GLU A 721 -26.25 22.24 11.34
N PRO A 722 -27.30 22.87 11.93
CA PRO A 722 -28.52 23.20 11.21
C PRO A 722 -28.27 24.11 10.01
N SER A 723 -28.89 23.79 8.89
CA SER A 723 -28.75 24.52 7.64
C SER A 723 -30.09 24.65 6.89
N GLU A 724 -30.68 25.84 6.86
CA GLU A 724 -31.92 26.08 6.11
C GLU A 724 -31.83 25.64 4.65
N LYS A 725 -30.65 25.73 4.08
CA LYS A 725 -30.38 25.35 2.68
C LYS A 725 -30.42 23.86 2.42
N TYR A 726 -29.90 23.05 3.36
CA TYR A 726 -29.62 21.64 3.11
C TYR A 726 -30.49 20.67 3.92
N ASP A 727 -31.05 21.08 5.06
CA ASP A 727 -31.68 20.16 6.02
C ASP A 727 -32.85 19.39 5.41
N ALA A 728 -33.78 20.08 4.76
CA ALA A 728 -34.96 19.44 4.18
C ALA A 728 -34.61 18.39 3.12
N ILE A 729 -33.67 18.70 2.24
CA ILE A 729 -33.22 17.79 1.17
C ILE A 729 -32.42 16.65 1.76
N THR A 730 -31.54 16.94 2.74
CA THR A 730 -30.72 15.91 3.43
C THR A 730 -31.61 14.92 4.15
N LEU A 731 -32.66 15.38 4.83
CA LEU A 731 -33.60 14.54 5.54
C LEU A 731 -34.37 13.60 4.58
N GLU A 732 -34.84 14.12 3.47
CA GLU A 732 -35.51 13.32 2.44
C GLU A 732 -34.60 12.25 1.88
N ILE A 733 -33.34 12.62 1.56
CA ILE A 733 -32.33 11.69 1.06
C ILE A 733 -32.02 10.61 2.11
N LEU A 734 -31.82 10.98 3.39
CA LEU A 734 -31.52 10.03 4.47
C LEU A 734 -32.64 9.00 4.62
N ALA A 735 -33.91 9.45 4.66
CA ALA A 735 -35.06 8.54 4.75
C ALA A 735 -35.12 7.57 3.55
N TYR A 736 -34.90 8.08 2.34
CA TYR A 736 -34.87 7.25 1.14
C TYR A 736 -33.71 6.24 1.14
N LEU A 737 -32.51 6.67 1.53
CA LEU A 737 -31.36 5.77 1.68
C LEU A 737 -31.63 4.70 2.72
N CYS A 738 -32.16 5.05 3.90
CA CYS A 738 -32.47 4.10 4.98
C CYS A 738 -33.50 3.06 4.54
N SER A 739 -34.52 3.42 3.76
CA SER A 739 -35.46 2.47 3.16
C SER A 739 -34.77 1.44 2.25
N THR A 740 -33.82 1.90 1.44
CA THR A 740 -33.02 1.02 0.59
C THR A 740 -32.11 0.12 1.42
N LEU A 741 -31.46 0.68 2.46
CA LEU A 741 -30.54 -0.04 3.36
C LEU A 741 -31.29 -1.06 4.21
N ALA A 742 -32.52 -0.81 4.66
CA ALA A 742 -33.38 -1.77 5.34
C ALA A 742 -33.60 -3.02 4.46
N SER A 743 -34.06 -2.81 3.23
CA SER A 743 -34.30 -3.88 2.26
C SER A 743 -33.03 -4.66 1.91
N PHE A 744 -31.92 -3.96 1.75
CA PHE A 744 -30.61 -4.57 1.48
C PHE A 744 -30.13 -5.41 2.67
N SER A 745 -30.20 -4.89 3.89
CA SER A 745 -29.76 -5.55 5.12
C SER A 745 -30.60 -6.78 5.41
N ALA A 746 -31.94 -6.71 5.29
CA ALA A 746 -32.83 -7.84 5.49
C ALA A 746 -32.48 -9.03 4.57
N ARG A 747 -32.10 -8.73 3.32
CA ARG A 747 -31.71 -9.76 2.35
C ARG A 747 -30.32 -10.33 2.62
N LEU A 748 -29.37 -9.47 2.99
CA LEU A 748 -27.96 -9.89 3.10
C LEU A 748 -27.67 -10.56 4.44
N LEU A 749 -28.30 -10.08 5.51
CA LEU A 749 -28.05 -10.54 6.88
C LEU A 749 -29.02 -11.65 7.34
N VAL A 750 -29.81 -12.22 6.44
CA VAL A 750 -30.88 -13.20 6.71
C VAL A 750 -30.46 -14.30 7.68
N ASP A 751 -29.21 -14.77 7.60
CA ASP A 751 -28.68 -15.83 8.45
C ASP A 751 -28.44 -15.38 9.91
N HIS A 752 -28.29 -14.07 10.16
CA HIS A 752 -28.05 -13.48 11.49
C HIS A 752 -29.29 -12.79 12.10
N LEU A 753 -30.31 -12.49 11.27
CA LEU A 753 -31.55 -11.86 11.72
C LEU A 753 -32.50 -12.87 12.37
N PRO A 754 -33.54 -12.42 13.11
CA PRO A 754 -34.54 -13.32 13.72
C PRO A 754 -35.08 -14.36 12.75
N GLY A 755 -35.01 -15.60 13.14
CA GLY A 755 -35.37 -16.77 12.28
C GLY A 755 -34.24 -17.31 11.41
N GLY A 756 -33.09 -16.61 11.36
CA GLY A 756 -31.88 -17.07 10.67
C GLY A 756 -31.11 -18.13 11.46
N LYS A 757 -30.29 -18.89 10.76
CA LYS A 757 -29.56 -20.05 11.35
C LYS A 757 -28.52 -19.72 12.43
N TYR A 758 -28.00 -18.47 12.43
CA TYR A 758 -27.04 -18.00 13.42
C TYR A 758 -27.65 -17.07 14.47
N HIS A 759 -28.94 -16.76 14.35
CA HIS A 759 -29.65 -15.97 15.34
C HIS A 759 -29.87 -16.78 16.61
N SER A 760 -29.38 -16.31 17.73
CA SER A 760 -29.52 -16.98 19.03
C SER A 760 -29.14 -18.47 19.01
N ALA A 761 -27.99 -18.80 18.42
CA ALA A 761 -27.49 -20.16 18.28
C ALA A 761 -26.31 -20.45 19.24
N PRO A 762 -26.51 -20.45 20.59
CA PRO A 762 -25.43 -20.62 21.55
C PRO A 762 -24.74 -22.00 21.45
N GLY A 763 -25.42 -23.04 20.94
CA GLY A 763 -24.81 -24.33 20.67
C GLY A 763 -23.70 -24.34 19.64
N LEU A 764 -23.57 -23.28 18.83
CA LEU A 764 -22.50 -23.13 17.84
C LEU A 764 -21.30 -22.36 18.36
N ALA A 765 -21.30 -21.86 19.61
CA ALA A 765 -20.27 -20.95 20.12
C ALA A 765 -18.85 -21.57 20.05
N VAL A 766 -18.70 -22.85 20.42
CA VAL A 766 -17.44 -23.57 20.37
C VAL A 766 -17.00 -23.81 18.91
N GLU A 767 -17.92 -24.25 18.06
CA GLU A 767 -17.60 -24.49 16.64
C GLU A 767 -17.20 -23.22 15.89
N THR A 768 -17.69 -22.05 16.31
CA THR A 768 -17.49 -20.79 15.61
C THR A 768 -16.45 -19.88 16.27
N ALA A 769 -15.77 -20.35 17.32
CA ALA A 769 -14.76 -19.54 18.03
C ALA A 769 -13.62 -19.05 17.12
N SER A 770 -13.28 -19.81 16.09
CA SER A 770 -12.25 -19.46 15.09
C SER A 770 -12.74 -18.44 14.05
N VAL A 771 -14.04 -18.15 13.97
CA VAL A 771 -14.62 -17.32 12.90
C VAL A 771 -14.33 -15.85 13.16
N ARG A 772 -13.59 -15.23 12.26
CA ARG A 772 -13.39 -13.76 12.26
C ARG A 772 -14.64 -13.07 11.68
N LYS A 773 -14.93 -11.87 12.10
CA LYS A 773 -16.08 -11.09 11.58
C LYS A 773 -15.84 -10.52 10.19
N THR A 774 -14.59 -10.50 9.75
CA THR A 774 -14.17 -9.92 8.47
C THR A 774 -13.16 -10.81 7.77
N ASN A 775 -13.00 -10.61 6.46
CA ASN A 775 -11.96 -11.25 5.64
C ASN A 775 -10.72 -10.35 5.48
N ALA A 776 -10.44 -9.46 6.46
CA ALA A 776 -9.32 -8.51 6.43
C ALA A 776 -7.96 -9.19 6.29
N VAL A 777 -7.85 -10.46 6.71
CA VAL A 777 -6.61 -11.26 6.57
C VAL A 777 -6.27 -11.50 5.09
N SER A 778 -7.24 -11.80 4.24
CA SER A 778 -7.01 -11.94 2.80
C SER A 778 -6.60 -10.61 2.16
N GLU A 779 -7.26 -9.51 2.55
CA GLU A 779 -6.90 -8.17 2.08
C GLU A 779 -5.48 -7.74 2.49
N ARG A 780 -5.04 -8.14 3.71
CA ARG A 780 -3.65 -7.94 4.16
C ARG A 780 -2.66 -8.66 3.26
N ASP A 781 -2.93 -9.93 2.93
CA ASP A 781 -2.09 -10.74 2.06
C ASP A 781 -2.02 -10.13 0.65
N PHE A 782 -3.16 -9.65 0.12
CA PHE A 782 -3.23 -8.98 -1.18
C PHE A 782 -2.52 -7.62 -1.20
N ALA A 783 -2.57 -6.86 -0.12
CA ALA A 783 -1.83 -5.61 0.00
C ALA A 783 -0.31 -5.85 0.00
N GLN A 784 0.15 -6.92 0.66
CA GLN A 784 1.55 -7.32 0.62
C GLN A 784 1.97 -7.79 -0.77
N LEU A 785 1.14 -8.61 -1.43
CA LEU A 785 1.38 -9.02 -2.81
C LEU A 785 1.52 -7.82 -3.75
N ASP A 786 0.59 -6.87 -3.69
CA ASP A 786 0.60 -5.66 -4.51
C ASP A 786 1.85 -4.81 -4.28
N ARG A 787 2.28 -4.67 -3.03
CA ARG A 787 3.54 -4.01 -2.67
C ARG A 787 4.74 -4.75 -3.26
N LEU A 788 4.82 -6.07 -3.06
CA LEU A 788 5.94 -6.87 -3.52
C LEU A 788 6.03 -6.92 -5.05
N LEU A 789 4.91 -7.00 -5.77
CA LEU A 789 4.88 -6.92 -7.23
C LEU A 789 5.43 -5.59 -7.77
N ARG A 790 5.22 -4.49 -7.04
CA ARG A 790 5.80 -3.17 -7.38
C ARG A 790 7.28 -3.06 -7.04
N GLU A 791 7.68 -3.59 -5.89
CA GLU A 791 9.07 -3.53 -5.42
C GLU A 791 9.98 -4.53 -6.12
N LYS A 792 9.45 -5.68 -6.51
CA LYS A 792 10.17 -6.81 -7.12
C LYS A 792 9.48 -7.31 -8.39
N PRO A 793 9.36 -6.49 -9.45
CA PRO A 793 8.58 -6.83 -10.65
C PRO A 793 9.09 -8.06 -11.41
N ASN A 794 10.34 -8.47 -11.16
CA ASN A 794 10.98 -9.63 -11.81
C ASN A 794 11.01 -10.88 -10.91
N ALA A 795 10.42 -10.84 -9.72
CA ALA A 795 10.37 -12.00 -8.85
C ALA A 795 9.27 -12.97 -9.28
N ASP A 796 9.55 -14.27 -9.22
CA ASP A 796 8.53 -15.30 -9.43
C ASP A 796 7.48 -15.25 -8.32
N THR A 797 6.22 -15.49 -8.66
CA THR A 797 5.10 -15.44 -7.70
C THR A 797 5.31 -16.43 -6.54
N VAL A 798 5.93 -17.58 -6.77
CA VAL A 798 6.26 -18.55 -5.70
C VAL A 798 7.22 -17.96 -4.65
N ALA A 799 8.14 -17.09 -5.06
CA ALA A 799 9.02 -16.40 -4.13
C ALA A 799 8.27 -15.33 -3.32
N LEU A 800 7.37 -14.60 -3.99
CA LEU A 800 6.52 -13.60 -3.33
C LEU A 800 5.55 -14.28 -2.34
N GLU A 801 4.94 -15.39 -2.74
CA GLU A 801 4.11 -16.22 -1.88
C GLU A 801 4.89 -16.68 -0.65
N GLY A 802 6.10 -17.23 -0.83
CA GLY A 802 6.96 -17.67 0.27
C GLY A 802 7.28 -16.56 1.27
N MET A 803 7.54 -15.34 0.80
CA MET A 803 7.78 -14.19 1.67
C MET A 803 6.52 -13.80 2.46
N ILE A 804 5.35 -13.83 1.81
CA ILE A 804 4.06 -13.48 2.43
C ILE A 804 3.72 -14.51 3.51
N LEU A 805 3.78 -15.80 3.18
CA LEU A 805 3.48 -16.87 4.13
C LEU A 805 4.43 -16.84 5.32
N PHE A 806 5.73 -16.70 5.07
CA PHE A 806 6.75 -16.69 6.13
C PHE A 806 6.54 -15.57 7.14
N ASN A 807 6.19 -14.37 6.65
CA ASN A 807 5.96 -13.23 7.52
C ASN A 807 4.60 -13.30 8.22
N ASN A 808 3.52 -13.60 7.48
CA ASN A 808 2.16 -13.54 8.03
C ASN A 808 1.89 -14.66 9.01
N ASN A 809 2.51 -15.81 8.81
CA ASN A 809 2.43 -16.92 9.76
C ASN A 809 3.41 -16.77 10.92
N GLU A 810 4.30 -15.74 10.93
CA GLU A 810 5.35 -15.57 11.94
C GLU A 810 6.28 -16.80 12.03
N THR A 811 6.57 -17.39 10.88
CA THR A 811 7.29 -18.65 10.78
C THR A 811 8.71 -18.58 11.37
N ALA A 812 9.35 -17.39 11.34
CA ALA A 812 10.64 -17.19 11.99
C ALA A 812 10.58 -17.46 13.50
N SER A 813 9.61 -16.85 14.19
CA SER A 813 9.44 -17.03 15.65
C SER A 813 9.08 -18.47 16.01
N TRP A 814 8.21 -19.12 15.22
CA TRP A 814 7.90 -20.52 15.40
C TRP A 814 9.14 -21.40 15.22
N LEU A 815 9.92 -21.19 14.16
CA LEU A 815 11.13 -21.98 13.89
C LEU A 815 12.15 -21.80 15.04
N GLN A 816 12.31 -20.59 15.57
CA GLN A 816 13.19 -20.30 16.71
C GLN A 816 12.72 -20.95 18.02
N SER A 817 11.42 -21.22 18.18
CA SER A 817 10.87 -21.89 19.38
C SER A 817 11.14 -23.39 19.41
N LEU A 818 11.57 -23.99 18.31
CA LEU A 818 11.86 -25.43 18.20
C LEU A 818 13.29 -25.75 18.68
N SER A 819 13.53 -27.03 19.00
CA SER A 819 14.86 -27.47 19.30
C SER A 819 15.79 -27.35 18.08
N PRO A 820 17.14 -27.19 18.28
CA PRO A 820 18.08 -27.11 17.16
C PRO A 820 18.03 -28.30 16.20
N ALA A 821 17.72 -29.48 16.71
CA ALA A 821 17.64 -30.71 15.91
C ALA A 821 16.38 -30.66 15.01
N GLU A 822 15.23 -30.20 15.53
CA GLU A 822 14.01 -30.02 14.77
C GLU A 822 14.16 -28.91 13.72
N GLN A 823 14.76 -27.78 14.10
CA GLN A 823 15.07 -26.69 13.16
C GLN A 823 15.90 -27.19 11.97
N SER A 824 16.98 -27.94 12.27
CA SER A 824 17.86 -28.50 11.24
C SER A 824 17.12 -29.49 10.33
N ASN A 825 16.27 -30.35 10.89
CA ASN A 825 15.49 -31.31 10.13
C ASN A 825 14.48 -30.63 9.21
N LEU A 826 13.72 -29.65 9.71
CA LEU A 826 12.70 -28.94 8.94
C LEU A 826 13.33 -28.09 7.81
N ILE A 827 14.46 -27.45 8.08
CA ILE A 827 15.22 -26.71 7.06
C ILE A 827 15.76 -27.66 5.99
N GLU A 828 16.23 -28.86 6.37
CA GLU A 828 16.69 -29.85 5.40
C GLU A 828 15.54 -30.36 4.53
N VAL A 829 14.36 -30.63 5.11
CA VAL A 829 13.14 -31.00 4.36
C VAL A 829 12.76 -29.87 3.39
N ALA A 830 12.71 -28.63 3.85
CA ALA A 830 12.40 -27.48 3.00
C ALA A 830 13.40 -27.34 1.83
N ARG A 831 14.68 -27.57 2.09
CA ARG A 831 15.72 -27.56 1.07
C ARG A 831 15.55 -28.67 0.04
N GLN A 832 15.16 -29.86 0.47
CA GLN A 832 14.94 -31.02 -0.41
C GLN A 832 13.71 -30.85 -1.28
N THR A 833 12.63 -30.28 -0.75
CA THR A 833 11.34 -30.13 -1.45
C THR A 833 11.27 -28.87 -2.33
N ALA A 834 12.07 -27.84 -2.07
CA ALA A 834 12.04 -26.58 -2.83
C ALA A 834 12.27 -26.72 -4.35
N PRO A 835 13.15 -27.59 -4.88
CA PRO A 835 13.29 -27.78 -6.33
C PRO A 835 12.02 -28.31 -7.00
N SER A 836 11.35 -29.30 -6.37
CA SER A 836 10.08 -29.85 -6.85
C SER A 836 8.99 -28.78 -6.83
N ALA A 837 8.85 -28.03 -5.75
CA ALA A 837 7.91 -26.91 -5.63
C ALA A 837 8.12 -25.86 -6.74
N ARG A 838 9.36 -25.52 -7.02
CA ARG A 838 9.70 -24.60 -8.14
C ARG A 838 9.30 -25.17 -9.50
N GLN A 839 9.46 -26.46 -9.71
CA GLN A 839 9.04 -27.10 -10.97
C GLN A 839 7.52 -27.13 -11.09
N GLN A 840 6.81 -27.53 -10.06
CA GLN A 840 5.35 -27.53 -10.02
C GLN A 840 4.80 -26.11 -10.30
N PHE A 841 5.43 -25.06 -9.75
CA PHE A 841 5.06 -23.68 -10.05
C PHE A 841 5.23 -23.33 -11.55
N LYS A 842 6.34 -23.73 -12.15
CA LYS A 842 6.56 -23.52 -13.61
C LYS A 842 5.50 -24.23 -14.44
N ASP A 843 5.18 -25.47 -14.10
CA ASP A 843 4.20 -26.26 -14.81
C ASP A 843 2.78 -25.66 -14.70
N ARG A 844 2.41 -25.17 -13.52
CA ARG A 844 1.17 -24.40 -13.31
C ARG A 844 1.13 -23.16 -14.20
N ARG A 845 2.20 -22.39 -14.22
CA ARG A 845 2.29 -21.18 -15.05
C ARG A 845 2.15 -21.46 -16.53
N VAL A 846 2.76 -22.54 -17.03
CA VAL A 846 2.57 -22.99 -18.40
C VAL A 846 1.11 -23.37 -18.68
N ALA A 847 0.48 -24.12 -17.75
CA ALA A 847 -0.93 -24.48 -17.88
C ALA A 847 -1.86 -23.25 -17.89
N ILE A 848 -1.59 -22.24 -17.05
CA ILE A 848 -2.34 -20.98 -17.04
C ILE A 848 -2.19 -20.26 -18.39
N GLN A 849 -0.98 -20.16 -18.93
CA GLN A 849 -0.73 -19.52 -20.22
C GLN A 849 -1.44 -20.24 -21.37
N GLN A 850 -1.40 -21.58 -21.38
CA GLN A 850 -2.11 -22.38 -22.36
C GLN A 850 -3.62 -22.18 -22.29
N HIS A 851 -4.18 -22.13 -21.08
CA HIS A 851 -5.61 -21.86 -20.87
C HIS A 851 -5.99 -20.45 -21.36
N ARG A 852 -5.21 -19.43 -21.04
CA ARG A 852 -5.44 -18.05 -21.52
C ARG A 852 -5.42 -17.98 -23.05
N LEU A 853 -4.46 -18.67 -23.70
CA LEU A 853 -4.39 -18.72 -25.14
C LEU A 853 -5.60 -19.43 -25.74
N ALA A 854 -6.06 -20.55 -25.15
CA ALA A 854 -7.24 -21.26 -25.59
C ALA A 854 -8.51 -20.38 -25.49
N GLU A 855 -8.65 -19.63 -24.38
CA GLU A 855 -9.75 -18.69 -24.19
C GLU A 855 -9.72 -17.53 -25.21
N LEU A 856 -8.56 -16.98 -25.52
CA LEU A 856 -8.43 -15.96 -26.56
C LEU A 856 -8.87 -16.50 -27.92
N LYS A 857 -8.42 -17.71 -28.30
CA LYS A 857 -8.84 -18.37 -29.54
C LYS A 857 -10.36 -18.61 -29.57
N ARG A 858 -10.95 -19.05 -28.44
CA ARG A 858 -12.39 -19.23 -28.31
C ARG A 858 -13.16 -17.92 -28.51
N LYS A 859 -12.74 -16.84 -27.84
CA LYS A 859 -13.34 -15.51 -27.98
C LYS A 859 -13.22 -14.98 -29.41
N GLN A 860 -12.08 -15.19 -30.04
CA GLN A 860 -11.85 -14.80 -31.44
C GLN A 860 -12.79 -15.57 -32.38
N ALA A 861 -12.91 -16.86 -32.22
CA ALA A 861 -13.83 -17.70 -33.00
C ALA A 861 -15.30 -17.31 -32.80
N GLU A 862 -15.66 -16.94 -31.55
CA GLU A 862 -17.01 -16.46 -31.23
C GLU A 862 -17.28 -15.08 -31.86
N LYS A 863 -16.31 -14.15 -31.83
CA LYS A 863 -16.38 -12.85 -32.50
C LYS A 863 -16.56 -13.03 -34.00
N GLU A 864 -15.76 -13.91 -34.59
CA GLU A 864 -15.86 -14.22 -36.04
C GLU A 864 -17.22 -14.82 -36.37
N LYS A 865 -17.72 -15.78 -35.59
CA LYS A 865 -19.06 -16.37 -35.76
C LYS A 865 -20.17 -15.29 -35.69
N LYS A 866 -20.06 -14.33 -34.72
CA LYS A 866 -21.00 -13.22 -34.62
C LYS A 866 -20.91 -12.29 -35.83
N HIS A 867 -19.69 -12.03 -36.30
CA HIS A 867 -19.46 -11.22 -37.50
C HIS A 867 -20.08 -11.86 -38.74
N GLN A 868 -19.82 -13.15 -38.99
CA GLN A 868 -20.42 -13.90 -40.09
C GLN A 868 -21.93 -13.97 -40.01
N ALA A 869 -22.50 -14.16 -38.78
CA ALA A 869 -23.93 -14.12 -38.59
C ALA A 869 -24.53 -12.72 -38.90
N THR A 870 -23.78 -11.66 -38.61
CA THR A 870 -24.22 -10.30 -38.97
C THR A 870 -24.19 -10.08 -40.51
N ILE A 871 -23.14 -10.55 -41.17
CA ILE A 871 -23.05 -10.50 -42.64
C ILE A 871 -24.21 -11.26 -43.28
N ALA A 872 -24.40 -12.54 -42.90
CA ALA A 872 -25.49 -13.35 -43.40
C ALA A 872 -26.88 -12.74 -43.17
N ARG A 873 -27.07 -12.07 -42.01
CA ARG A 873 -28.29 -11.34 -41.74
C ARG A 873 -28.46 -10.13 -42.66
N LYS A 874 -27.40 -9.37 -42.92
CA LYS A 874 -27.44 -8.24 -43.85
C LYS A 874 -27.81 -8.70 -45.25
N GLU A 875 -27.19 -9.79 -45.73
CA GLU A 875 -27.49 -10.40 -47.04
C GLU A 875 -28.94 -10.88 -47.12
N GLN A 876 -29.44 -11.54 -46.07
CA GLN A 876 -30.81 -11.99 -46.02
C GLN A 876 -31.79 -10.78 -46.07
N LEU A 877 -31.51 -9.73 -45.31
CA LEU A 877 -32.37 -8.51 -45.33
C LEU A 877 -32.32 -7.81 -46.67
N THR A 878 -31.18 -7.87 -47.41
CA THR A 878 -31.05 -7.35 -48.74
C THR A 878 -31.96 -8.15 -49.71
N LYS A 879 -31.95 -9.46 -49.63
CA LYS A 879 -32.86 -10.32 -50.41
C LYS A 879 -34.31 -10.11 -50.04
N GLU A 880 -34.63 -9.96 -48.76
CA GLU A 880 -36.02 -9.67 -48.29
C GLU A 880 -36.53 -8.30 -48.81
N ILE A 881 -35.67 -7.27 -48.87
CA ILE A 881 -36.06 -5.97 -49.36
C ILE A 881 -36.26 -5.93 -50.88
N GLU A 882 -35.54 -6.76 -51.65
CA GLU A 882 -35.71 -6.88 -53.11
C GLU A 882 -37.16 -7.24 -53.46
N ALA A 883 -37.85 -8.07 -52.68
CA ALA A 883 -39.23 -8.49 -52.91
C ALA A 883 -40.23 -7.34 -52.84
N TYR A 884 -39.95 -6.28 -52.08
CA TYR A 884 -40.84 -5.12 -51.85
C TYR A 884 -40.27 -3.84 -52.45
N GLY A 885 -39.05 -3.78 -52.89
CA GLY A 885 -38.29 -2.57 -53.17
C GLY A 885 -38.09 -1.68 -51.90
N LEU A 886 -37.06 -0.84 -51.90
CA LEU A 886 -36.87 0.13 -50.80
C LEU A 886 -37.84 1.30 -50.94
N TRP A 887 -38.63 1.59 -49.92
CA TRP A 887 -39.61 2.63 -49.88
C TRP A 887 -38.94 3.94 -49.41
N THR A 888 -38.62 4.85 -50.34
CA THR A 888 -37.87 6.07 -50.09
C THR A 888 -38.70 7.31 -49.88
N GLU A 889 -39.92 7.28 -50.34
CA GLU A 889 -40.88 8.41 -50.30
C GLU A 889 -42.03 8.15 -49.34
N GLU A 890 -42.36 9.12 -48.50
CA GLU A 890 -43.41 9.02 -47.51
C GLU A 890 -44.79 8.88 -48.14
N THR A 891 -45.02 9.59 -49.23
CA THR A 891 -46.30 9.64 -49.97
C THR A 891 -46.69 8.27 -50.52
N ASN A 892 -45.73 7.43 -50.87
CA ASN A 892 -45.97 6.11 -51.49
C ASN A 892 -46.16 4.97 -50.49
N ILE A 893 -45.96 5.19 -49.19
CA ILE A 893 -46.05 4.13 -48.18
C ILE A 893 -47.45 3.55 -48.09
N ASP A 894 -48.47 4.40 -48.07
CA ASP A 894 -49.87 3.96 -47.96
C ASP A 894 -50.36 3.25 -49.25
N GLU A 895 -49.98 3.74 -50.41
CA GLU A 895 -50.27 3.10 -51.67
C GLU A 895 -49.63 1.69 -51.78
N LYS A 896 -48.34 1.58 -51.42
CA LYS A 896 -47.63 0.31 -51.42
C LYS A 896 -48.19 -0.68 -50.35
N LEU A 897 -48.66 -0.17 -49.21
CA LEU A 897 -49.31 -0.99 -48.22
C LEU A 897 -50.70 -1.45 -48.67
N ALA A 898 -51.47 -0.58 -49.33
CA ALA A 898 -52.78 -0.92 -49.87
C ALA A 898 -52.70 -1.98 -50.99
N ALA A 899 -51.64 -1.97 -51.77
CA ALA A 899 -51.41 -2.98 -52.78
C ALA A 899 -51.14 -4.39 -52.22
N ILE A 900 -50.87 -4.53 -50.89
CA ILE A 900 -50.63 -5.81 -50.21
C ILE A 900 -51.98 -6.22 -49.51
N SER A 901 -52.63 -7.25 -50.04
CA SER A 901 -53.96 -7.65 -49.58
C SER A 901 -54.03 -8.22 -48.18
N SER A 902 -52.97 -8.77 -47.60
CA SER A 902 -52.97 -9.39 -46.30
C SER A 902 -52.22 -8.57 -45.23
N VAL A 903 -52.81 -8.49 -44.03
CA VAL A 903 -52.18 -7.84 -42.86
C VAL A 903 -50.86 -8.45 -42.50
N THR A 904 -50.67 -9.78 -42.67
CA THR A 904 -49.44 -10.51 -42.49
C THR A 904 -48.37 -10.05 -43.52
N GLY A 905 -48.78 -9.91 -44.77
CA GLY A 905 -47.87 -9.41 -45.84
C GLY A 905 -47.47 -7.93 -45.59
N GLN A 906 -48.41 -7.06 -45.18
CA GLN A 906 -48.11 -5.68 -44.83
C GLN A 906 -47.11 -5.56 -43.68
N ARG A 907 -47.24 -6.42 -42.64
CA ARG A 907 -46.27 -6.52 -41.56
C ARG A 907 -44.91 -7.01 -42.04
N ALA A 908 -44.88 -8.01 -42.91
CA ALA A 908 -43.61 -8.55 -43.47
C ALA A 908 -42.90 -7.47 -44.29
N ALA A 909 -43.62 -6.70 -45.11
CA ALA A 909 -43.07 -5.59 -45.88
C ALA A 909 -42.50 -4.49 -44.97
N LEU A 910 -43.27 -4.04 -43.96
CA LEU A 910 -42.83 -3.02 -43.01
C LEU A 910 -41.61 -3.53 -42.18
N ARG A 911 -41.61 -4.80 -41.77
CA ARG A 911 -40.47 -5.41 -41.11
C ARG A 911 -39.23 -5.37 -41.98
N SER A 912 -39.34 -5.73 -43.24
CA SER A 912 -38.26 -5.68 -44.20
C SER A 912 -37.69 -4.27 -44.31
N GLN A 913 -38.56 -3.24 -44.49
CA GLN A 913 -38.18 -1.83 -44.55
C GLN A 913 -37.44 -1.35 -43.29
N LEU A 914 -37.98 -1.61 -42.12
CA LEU A 914 -37.42 -1.15 -40.85
C LEU A 914 -36.11 -1.86 -40.52
N GLN A 915 -36.07 -3.19 -40.72
CA GLN A 915 -34.87 -3.97 -40.45
C GLN A 915 -33.71 -3.66 -41.44
N PHE A 916 -34.00 -3.47 -42.71
CA PHE A 916 -33.03 -3.07 -43.70
C PHE A 916 -32.42 -1.71 -43.39
N ARG A 917 -33.26 -0.72 -43.00
CA ARG A 917 -32.78 0.61 -42.61
C ARG A 917 -31.88 0.53 -41.36
N LYS A 918 -32.27 -0.28 -40.39
CA LYS A 918 -31.51 -0.46 -39.15
C LYS A 918 -30.16 -1.16 -39.34
N PHE A 919 -30.14 -2.27 -40.06
CA PHE A 919 -28.98 -3.17 -40.09
C PHE A 919 -28.15 -3.09 -41.37
N VAL A 920 -28.72 -2.68 -42.48
CA VAL A 920 -28.01 -2.58 -43.79
C VAL A 920 -27.68 -1.11 -44.08
N LEU A 921 -28.61 -0.19 -43.96
CA LEU A 921 -28.37 1.24 -44.14
C LEU A 921 -27.79 1.94 -42.89
N GLU A 922 -27.80 1.26 -41.74
CA GLU A 922 -27.29 1.77 -40.47
C GLU A 922 -27.84 3.20 -40.14
N GLN A 923 -29.10 3.43 -40.48
CA GLN A 923 -29.74 4.75 -40.33
C GLN A 923 -29.80 5.13 -38.85
N LYS A 924 -29.20 6.26 -38.49
CA LYS A 924 -29.21 6.82 -37.12
C LYS A 924 -30.56 7.42 -36.81
N ALA A 925 -31.30 6.86 -35.87
CA ALA A 925 -32.58 7.36 -35.36
C ALA A 925 -32.82 6.73 -33.97
N SER A 926 -33.87 7.22 -33.28
CA SER A 926 -34.30 6.63 -31.99
C SER A 926 -34.53 5.12 -32.14
N LYS A 927 -34.00 4.31 -31.23
CA LYS A 927 -34.10 2.85 -31.23
C LYS A 927 -35.56 2.37 -31.33
N GLU A 928 -36.49 3.11 -30.77
CA GLU A 928 -37.93 2.82 -30.70
C GLU A 928 -38.58 2.76 -32.08
N LEU A 929 -38.12 3.58 -33.02
CA LEU A 929 -38.63 3.61 -34.40
C LEU A 929 -38.38 2.28 -35.16
N PHE A 930 -37.45 1.50 -34.74
CA PHE A 930 -37.11 0.21 -35.33
C PHE A 930 -37.70 -1.00 -34.61
N PHE A 931 -38.48 -0.75 -33.52
CA PHE A 931 -39.09 -1.86 -32.78
C PHE A 931 -40.22 -2.50 -33.54
N MET A 932 -40.31 -3.82 -33.54
CA MET A 932 -41.38 -4.63 -34.07
C MET A 932 -42.42 -5.03 -33.02
N SER A 933 -42.04 -4.92 -31.75
CA SER A 933 -42.88 -5.24 -30.61
C SER A 933 -42.58 -4.31 -29.43
N SER A 934 -43.56 -4.07 -28.55
CA SER A 934 -43.40 -3.34 -27.28
C SER A 934 -44.15 -4.11 -26.20
N ALA A 935 -43.50 -4.23 -24.99
CA ALA A 935 -44.07 -4.96 -23.85
C ALA A 935 -44.55 -6.39 -24.20
N GLY A 936 -43.78 -7.13 -25.03
CA GLY A 936 -44.11 -8.49 -25.45
C GLY A 936 -45.24 -8.60 -26.49
N ARG A 937 -45.83 -7.53 -26.96
CA ARG A 937 -46.91 -7.50 -28.00
C ARG A 937 -46.36 -6.92 -29.29
N THR A 938 -46.69 -7.57 -30.40
CA THR A 938 -46.37 -7.06 -31.74
C THR A 938 -47.04 -5.74 -32.01
N LEU A 939 -46.32 -4.74 -32.55
CA LEU A 939 -46.88 -3.43 -32.85
C LEU A 939 -47.90 -3.52 -34.01
N PRO A 940 -48.98 -2.73 -33.99
CA PRO A 940 -49.94 -2.62 -35.09
C PRO A 940 -49.30 -2.14 -36.38
N VAL A 941 -49.85 -2.55 -37.55
CA VAL A 941 -49.40 -2.10 -38.90
C VAL A 941 -49.35 -0.60 -38.99
N ALA A 942 -50.37 0.09 -38.49
CA ALA A 942 -50.41 1.57 -38.48
C ALA A 942 -49.23 2.21 -37.75
N THR A 943 -48.83 1.64 -36.57
CA THR A 943 -47.71 2.14 -35.80
C THR A 943 -46.38 1.89 -36.53
N LEU A 944 -46.18 0.71 -37.11
CA LEU A 944 -44.98 0.38 -37.90
C LEU A 944 -44.86 1.29 -39.13
N ALA A 945 -46.00 1.56 -39.83
CA ALA A 945 -46.05 2.50 -40.95
C ALA A 945 -45.72 3.95 -40.53
N SER A 946 -46.26 4.41 -39.38
CA SER A 946 -45.90 5.69 -38.80
C SER A 946 -44.40 5.81 -38.47
N ASN A 947 -43.84 4.75 -37.90
CA ASN A 947 -42.39 4.70 -37.61
C ASN A 947 -41.57 4.78 -38.92
N LEU A 948 -41.98 4.06 -39.95
CA LEU A 948 -41.31 4.11 -41.26
C LEU A 948 -41.37 5.50 -41.90
N ARG A 949 -42.53 6.21 -41.82
CA ARG A 949 -42.66 7.58 -42.30
C ARG A 949 -41.70 8.53 -41.60
N LYS A 950 -41.59 8.43 -40.26
CA LYS A 950 -40.63 9.24 -39.48
C LYS A 950 -39.18 8.99 -39.93
N LEU A 951 -38.82 7.74 -40.18
CA LEU A 951 -37.48 7.40 -40.68
C LEU A 951 -37.24 7.90 -42.13
N THR A 952 -38.24 7.93 -42.96
CA THR A 952 -38.16 8.48 -44.34
C THR A 952 -38.00 9.99 -44.33
N ARG A 953 -38.74 10.72 -43.49
CA ARG A 953 -38.60 12.18 -43.30
C ARG A 953 -37.22 12.61 -42.87
N GLN A 954 -36.61 11.91 -41.88
CA GLN A 954 -35.29 12.23 -41.40
C GLN A 954 -34.18 12.12 -42.48
N ARG A 955 -34.43 11.46 -43.60
CA ARG A 955 -33.52 11.39 -44.72
C ARG A 955 -33.67 12.56 -45.72
N SER A 956 -34.79 13.29 -45.63
CA SER A 956 -35.12 14.37 -46.59
C SER A 956 -34.61 15.76 -46.14
N GLU A 957 -34.08 15.89 -44.92
CA GLU A 957 -33.45 17.13 -44.47
C GLU A 957 -31.95 17.08 -44.73
N PRO A 958 -31.40 17.87 -45.65
CA PRO A 958 -29.95 17.96 -45.83
C PRO A 958 -29.37 18.91 -44.76
N GLY A 959 -28.59 18.38 -43.88
CA GLY A 959 -27.65 19.17 -43.11
C GLY A 959 -28.09 19.64 -41.73
N SER A 960 -27.88 18.79 -40.71
CA SER A 960 -27.40 19.29 -39.45
C SER A 960 -26.21 18.39 -39.06
N ASP A 961 -25.02 18.96 -39.20
CA ASP A 961 -23.79 18.39 -38.69
C ASP A 961 -23.93 18.12 -37.20
N VAL A 962 -24.03 16.86 -36.83
CA VAL A 962 -23.65 16.41 -35.50
C VAL A 962 -22.30 15.71 -35.63
N ALA A 963 -21.31 16.54 -35.59
CA ALA A 963 -19.96 16.07 -35.25
C ALA A 963 -19.97 15.47 -33.85
N SER A 964 -19.19 14.46 -33.67
CA SER A 964 -18.76 13.82 -32.42
C SER A 964 -19.67 12.77 -31.81
N ALA A 965 -19.35 11.53 -32.12
CA ALA A 965 -19.16 10.43 -31.18
C ALA A 965 -18.55 9.25 -31.96
N VAL A 966 -17.29 9.35 -32.21
CA VAL A 966 -16.40 8.21 -32.49
C VAL A 966 -15.67 7.94 -31.18
N ASP A 967 -15.54 6.66 -30.89
CA ASP A 967 -14.73 6.03 -29.86
C ASP A 967 -15.36 5.93 -28.46
N ASP A 968 -15.83 4.75 -28.14
CA ASP A 968 -15.13 3.82 -27.23
C ASP A 968 -15.93 2.51 -27.14
N GLU A 969 -15.31 1.40 -27.60
CA GLU A 969 -15.54 0.02 -27.17
C GLU A 969 -14.76 -0.30 -25.89
#